data_bc5f4e3b21286ad7f4755e257e65b767
#
_entry.id   bc5f4e3b21286ad7f4755e257e65b767
#
_cell.length_a   1.000
_cell.length_b   1.000
_cell.length_c   1.000
_cell.angle_alpha   90.00
_cell.angle_beta   90.00
_cell.angle_gamma   90.00
#
_symmetry.space_group_name_H-M   'P 1'
#
loop_
_entity.id
_entity.type
_entity.pdbx_description
1 polymer ?
#
loop_
_entity_poly.entity_id
_entity_poly.type
_entity_poly.pdbx_seq_one_letter_code
_entity_poly.pdbx_strand_id
1 'polypeptide(L)'
;MKTIIAEKPSVAREIARVVDARKREEGYFTGNGYAVTWAFGHLVQLALPEAYGIKGFNRDALPVIPEAFKLVARLEKTEKGSRPDSGVLKQIDIIRRLFEESERIIVATDAGREGELIFRYLYQYINCHTSFDRLWISSLTDKAIREGLNNLRNGADYDNLYLAARARSEADWLVGINGTQALSLAAGRGTYSVGRVQTPTLAMVCARYWENRRFTPETFWQLHLAVKDEGKDVVKFTSEEKWKDGDTVNGLYKRIKETCKEVRIVQVERKQKTEEPPLLYDLTTLQKEANSRYGLTAEQTLAIAQKLYEAKLITYPRTSSRYIPDDVFETIPKLLEKLQRDEQLGSHVSHTDTLAHRSVDAGKVTDHHALLTMGLHPIGIYKDELTVYRMIAARMVEAFSAPCIKEVTTVRADVLARDGEKCCDTAFTVKGSVIRQTGWRGVCGDTDGETLLPDWKEGDVLSLSACSITEGKTKPKPLHTEATLLAAMENPCQREQTRTCSGMPSAAGFRGTQTAGKEIEDDTLRQAIKDCGIGTPATRAAIIETLLKREYMVRVKKTLVPTEKGLALYSIVKDMDIANVEMTGRWEAELARIERGEKAAADFKAEIETYTRRITADLLASEKLFRARETTFACPKCGKGSMRFYAKVVKCDNETCALPVFRQVAGKLLSDKEITDLLTEGRTAVLHGFKSKQGKSFDAALAFDEEFRIKFIFDDTKNKSKGRKNGK
;
A
#
# COMPACT_ATOMS: atom_id res chain seq x y z
N MET A 1 28.58 -13.25 -32.55
CA MET A 1 28.46 -12.97 -31.08
C MET A 1 26.98 -13.02 -30.70
N LYS A 2 26.63 -13.49 -29.47
CA LYS A 2 25.25 -13.42 -28.96
C LYS A 2 25.16 -12.32 -27.90
N THR A 3 24.13 -11.48 -27.99
CA THR A 3 23.91 -10.45 -26.96
C THR A 3 22.80 -10.88 -25.99
N ILE A 4 23.10 -10.85 -24.69
CA ILE A 4 22.11 -11.07 -23.61
C ILE A 4 21.74 -9.70 -23.06
N ILE A 5 20.43 -9.39 -23.00
CA ILE A 5 19.94 -8.17 -22.36
C ILE A 5 19.17 -8.50 -21.09
N ALA A 6 19.67 -8.01 -19.95
CA ALA A 6 19.00 -8.11 -18.66
C ALA A 6 18.22 -6.82 -18.35
N GLU A 7 17.29 -6.86 -17.39
CA GLU A 7 16.55 -5.68 -16.97
C GLU A 7 17.40 -4.72 -16.13
N LYS A 8 18.35 -5.27 -15.36
CA LYS A 8 19.15 -4.52 -14.35
C LYS A 8 20.62 -4.88 -14.42
N PRO A 9 21.52 -3.93 -14.07
CA PRO A 9 22.98 -4.20 -14.05
C PRO A 9 23.39 -5.34 -13.13
N SER A 10 22.68 -5.55 -12.02
CA SER A 10 22.95 -6.63 -11.05
C SER A 10 22.69 -8.00 -11.67
N VAL A 11 21.56 -8.15 -12.38
CA VAL A 11 21.19 -9.38 -13.09
C VAL A 11 22.17 -9.66 -14.22
N ALA A 12 22.50 -8.65 -15.01
CA ALA A 12 23.50 -8.75 -16.08
C ALA A 12 24.85 -9.27 -15.56
N ARG A 13 25.29 -8.82 -14.40
CA ARG A 13 26.57 -9.25 -13.77
C ARG A 13 26.54 -10.73 -13.39
N GLU A 14 25.41 -11.20 -12.81
CA GLU A 14 25.31 -12.62 -12.45
C GLU A 14 25.25 -13.52 -13.70
N ILE A 15 24.49 -13.12 -14.72
CA ILE A 15 24.47 -13.86 -15.99
C ILE A 15 25.87 -13.85 -16.65
N ALA A 16 26.54 -12.68 -16.71
CA ALA A 16 27.87 -12.55 -17.29
C ALA A 16 28.90 -13.44 -16.57
N ARG A 17 28.80 -13.58 -15.26
CA ARG A 17 29.63 -14.48 -14.46
C ARG A 17 29.41 -15.95 -14.86
N VAL A 18 28.15 -16.35 -15.04
CA VAL A 18 27.78 -17.74 -15.37
C VAL A 18 28.19 -18.13 -16.78
N VAL A 19 28.10 -17.19 -17.76
CA VAL A 19 28.49 -17.41 -19.15
C VAL A 19 29.99 -17.11 -19.42
N ASP A 20 30.75 -16.75 -18.38
CA ASP A 20 32.17 -16.39 -18.44
C ASP A 20 32.48 -15.14 -19.29
N ALA A 21 31.55 -14.18 -19.36
CA ALA A 21 31.74 -12.89 -20.00
C ALA A 21 32.27 -11.87 -18.97
N ARG A 22 33.56 -12.00 -18.56
CA ARG A 22 34.11 -11.29 -17.39
C ARG A 22 34.69 -9.90 -17.70
N LYS A 23 35.00 -9.59 -18.95
CA LYS A 23 35.55 -8.29 -19.32
C LYS A 23 34.46 -7.24 -19.24
N ARG A 24 34.64 -6.26 -18.33
CA ARG A 24 33.73 -5.14 -18.18
C ARG A 24 34.04 -4.04 -19.17
N GLU A 25 33.04 -3.67 -19.93
CA GLU A 25 33.04 -2.52 -20.84
C GLU A 25 32.02 -1.48 -20.34
N GLU A 26 31.96 -0.34 -21.03
CA GLU A 26 30.96 0.68 -20.73
C GLU A 26 29.56 0.21 -21.17
N GLY A 27 28.67 -0.01 -20.20
CA GLY A 27 27.27 -0.43 -20.45
C GLY A 27 27.09 -1.93 -20.74
N TYR A 28 28.14 -2.77 -20.69
CA TYR A 28 28.01 -4.22 -20.88
C TYR A 28 29.23 -5.00 -20.35
N PHE A 29 29.11 -6.33 -20.30
CA PHE A 29 30.22 -7.28 -20.10
C PHE A 29 30.43 -8.08 -21.37
N THR A 30 31.67 -8.51 -21.65
CA THR A 30 31.96 -9.34 -22.83
C THR A 30 32.94 -10.48 -22.51
N GLY A 31 32.86 -11.56 -23.27
CA GLY A 31 33.71 -12.76 -23.15
C GLY A 31 32.97 -14.00 -23.64
N ASN A 32 33.71 -15.03 -23.95
CA ASN A 32 33.20 -16.36 -24.35
C ASN A 32 32.08 -16.32 -25.42
N GLY A 33 32.19 -15.41 -26.41
CA GLY A 33 31.21 -15.26 -27.47
C GLY A 33 29.92 -14.52 -27.09
N TYR A 34 29.83 -13.99 -25.88
CA TYR A 34 28.70 -13.23 -25.38
C TYR A 34 29.04 -11.77 -25.13
N ALA A 35 28.04 -10.90 -25.36
CA ALA A 35 27.95 -9.56 -24.78
C ALA A 35 26.74 -9.55 -23.85
N VAL A 36 26.90 -9.13 -22.60
CA VAL A 36 25.83 -9.09 -21.59
C VAL A 36 25.59 -7.64 -21.20
N THR A 37 24.51 -7.06 -21.68
CA THR A 37 24.09 -5.69 -21.43
C THR A 37 22.84 -5.63 -20.54
N TRP A 38 22.37 -4.43 -20.23
CA TRP A 38 21.19 -4.24 -19.35
C TRP A 38 20.41 -3.00 -19.72
N ALA A 39 19.13 -2.99 -19.34
CA ALA A 39 18.31 -1.80 -19.20
C ALA A 39 18.47 -1.19 -17.80
N PHE A 40 17.85 -0.04 -17.57
CA PHE A 40 17.65 0.57 -16.24
C PHE A 40 16.14 0.61 -15.93
N GLY A 41 15.44 -0.51 -16.08
CA GLY A 41 14.00 -0.53 -16.23
C GLY A 41 13.60 0.03 -17.60
N HIS A 42 12.51 0.80 -17.68
CA HIS A 42 12.08 1.42 -18.93
C HIS A 42 13.09 2.45 -19.43
N LEU A 43 13.77 2.16 -20.53
CA LEU A 43 14.59 3.12 -21.31
C LEU A 43 13.72 3.92 -22.27
N VAL A 44 12.62 3.34 -22.72
CA VAL A 44 11.68 3.87 -23.71
C VAL A 44 10.29 3.93 -23.08
N GLN A 45 9.52 4.95 -23.41
CA GLN A 45 8.16 5.19 -22.90
C GLN A 45 7.25 5.72 -24.01
N LEU A 46 5.93 5.68 -23.75
CA LEU A 46 4.95 6.34 -24.64
C LEU A 46 5.15 7.86 -24.58
N ALA A 47 5.06 8.50 -25.74
CA ALA A 47 5.17 9.95 -25.87
C ALA A 47 4.02 10.67 -25.18
N LEU A 48 4.28 11.85 -24.66
CA LEU A 48 3.28 12.74 -24.08
C LEU A 48 2.48 13.50 -25.16
N PRO A 49 1.34 14.14 -24.82
CA PRO A 49 0.48 14.86 -25.81
C PRO A 49 1.19 15.88 -26.69
N GLU A 50 2.28 16.47 -26.19
CA GLU A 50 3.08 17.44 -26.93
C GLU A 50 3.70 16.84 -28.20
N ALA A 51 4.02 15.56 -28.22
CA ALA A 51 4.53 14.85 -29.40
C ALA A 51 3.48 14.64 -30.51
N TYR A 52 2.22 14.87 -30.16
CA TYR A 52 1.07 14.83 -31.07
C TYR A 52 0.55 16.25 -31.41
N GLY A 53 1.34 17.31 -31.11
CA GLY A 53 0.99 18.68 -31.41
C GLY A 53 0.09 19.37 -30.39
N ILE A 54 -0.26 18.72 -29.29
CA ILE A 54 -1.17 19.24 -28.26
C ILE A 54 -0.34 19.86 -27.12
N LYS A 55 -0.43 21.17 -26.97
CA LYS A 55 0.33 21.91 -25.94
C LYS A 55 -0.55 22.22 -24.74
N GLY A 56 -0.06 21.84 -23.56
CA GLY A 56 -0.76 22.10 -22.28
C GLY A 56 -2.11 21.41 -22.19
N PHE A 57 -2.97 21.91 -21.28
CA PHE A 57 -4.33 21.39 -21.12
C PHE A 57 -5.27 22.17 -22.03
N ASN A 58 -5.78 21.52 -23.06
CA ASN A 58 -6.66 22.12 -24.06
C ASN A 58 -7.99 21.35 -24.13
N ARG A 59 -9.09 22.05 -23.81
CA ARG A 59 -10.43 21.47 -23.77
C ARG A 59 -10.90 20.94 -25.15
N ASP A 60 -10.60 21.69 -26.21
CA ASP A 60 -11.03 21.36 -27.56
C ASP A 60 -10.25 20.16 -28.16
N ALA A 61 -9.08 19.84 -27.59
CA ALA A 61 -8.29 18.68 -27.99
C ALA A 61 -8.65 17.40 -27.24
N LEU A 62 -9.55 17.44 -26.28
CA LEU A 62 -9.93 16.25 -25.49
C LEU A 62 -11.11 15.50 -26.12
N PRO A 63 -11.11 14.16 -26.08
CA PRO A 63 -9.99 13.30 -25.59
C PRO A 63 -8.87 13.17 -26.59
N VAL A 64 -7.62 13.15 -26.10
CA VAL A 64 -6.43 12.84 -26.89
C VAL A 64 -6.36 11.33 -27.10
N ILE A 65 -6.60 10.88 -28.32
CA ILE A 65 -6.55 9.47 -28.73
C ILE A 65 -5.65 9.38 -29.96
N PRO A 66 -4.36 9.00 -29.79
CA PRO A 66 -3.44 8.88 -30.91
C PRO A 66 -3.85 7.72 -31.84
N GLU A 67 -3.82 7.91 -33.15
CA GLU A 67 -3.99 6.83 -34.13
C GLU A 67 -2.93 5.74 -33.93
N ALA A 68 -1.67 6.17 -33.73
CA ALA A 68 -0.55 5.32 -33.37
C ALA A 68 0.24 5.95 -32.23
N PHE A 69 0.55 5.15 -31.20
CA PHE A 69 1.41 5.58 -30.11
C PHE A 69 2.86 5.69 -30.55
N LYS A 70 3.46 6.85 -30.28
CA LYS A 70 4.89 7.11 -30.51
C LYS A 70 5.70 6.69 -29.31
N LEU A 71 6.85 6.08 -29.55
CA LEU A 71 7.83 5.74 -28.53
C LEU A 71 8.92 6.81 -28.47
N VAL A 72 9.32 7.20 -27.26
CA VAL A 72 10.39 8.16 -27.01
C VAL A 72 11.33 7.62 -25.92
N ALA A 73 12.60 8.03 -25.93
CA ALA A 73 13.49 7.75 -24.85
C ALA A 73 12.94 8.37 -23.55
N ARG A 74 13.16 7.72 -22.41
CA ARG A 74 12.71 8.20 -21.10
C ARG A 74 13.14 9.64 -20.89
N LEU A 75 12.20 10.46 -20.38
CA LEU A 75 12.37 11.87 -20.14
C LEU A 75 12.76 12.14 -18.68
N GLU A 76 13.70 13.04 -18.47
CA GLU A 76 13.98 13.64 -17.15
C GLU A 76 13.34 15.03 -17.05
N LYS A 77 12.90 15.40 -15.84
CA LYS A 77 12.37 16.74 -15.57
C LYS A 77 13.51 17.70 -15.31
N THR A 78 13.48 18.85 -15.97
CA THR A 78 14.38 19.97 -15.75
C THR A 78 13.60 21.22 -15.37
N GLU A 79 14.28 22.27 -14.93
CA GLU A 79 13.64 23.57 -14.64
C GLU A 79 12.93 24.19 -15.86
N LYS A 80 13.40 23.87 -17.07
CA LYS A 80 12.86 24.38 -18.35
C LYS A 80 11.86 23.44 -19.04
N GLY A 81 11.50 22.32 -18.41
CA GLY A 81 10.61 21.31 -18.99
C GLY A 81 11.18 19.90 -18.93
N SER A 82 10.73 19.02 -19.80
CA SER A 82 11.20 17.63 -19.88
C SER A 82 12.13 17.47 -21.09
N ARG A 83 13.25 16.77 -20.91
CA ARG A 83 14.17 16.39 -21.99
C ARG A 83 14.52 14.92 -21.91
N PRO A 84 15.03 14.28 -22.99
CA PRO A 84 15.57 12.93 -22.91
C PRO A 84 16.71 12.83 -21.89
N ASP A 85 16.66 11.76 -21.08
CA ASP A 85 17.71 11.42 -20.10
C ASP A 85 18.99 11.02 -20.86
N SER A 86 20.07 11.75 -20.65
CA SER A 86 21.34 11.56 -21.38
C SER A 86 21.99 10.22 -21.08
N GLY A 87 21.86 9.70 -19.86
CA GLY A 87 22.36 8.38 -19.47
C GLY A 87 21.58 7.26 -20.17
N VAL A 88 20.27 7.45 -20.32
CA VAL A 88 19.39 6.54 -21.06
C VAL A 88 19.75 6.54 -22.55
N LEU A 89 19.94 7.69 -23.18
CA LEU A 89 20.32 7.78 -24.59
C LEU A 89 21.63 7.04 -24.85
N LYS A 90 22.64 7.26 -23.99
CA LYS A 90 23.92 6.56 -24.11
C LYS A 90 23.77 5.03 -24.02
N GLN A 91 22.96 4.55 -23.08
CA GLN A 91 22.73 3.12 -22.93
C GLN A 91 21.96 2.53 -24.13
N ILE A 92 20.98 3.26 -24.67
CA ILE A 92 20.25 2.87 -25.88
C ILE A 92 21.22 2.73 -27.07
N ASP A 93 22.17 3.66 -27.24
CA ASP A 93 23.14 3.61 -28.33
C ASP A 93 24.10 2.41 -28.19
N ILE A 94 24.52 2.09 -26.97
CA ILE A 94 25.31 0.89 -26.68
C ILE A 94 24.51 -0.37 -27.05
N ILE A 95 23.26 -0.48 -26.62
CA ILE A 95 22.40 -1.63 -26.90
C ILE A 95 22.15 -1.77 -28.41
N ARG A 96 21.87 -0.66 -29.11
CA ARG A 96 21.67 -0.64 -30.57
C ARG A 96 22.86 -1.29 -31.27
N ARG A 97 24.08 -0.79 -31.01
CA ARG A 97 25.32 -1.34 -31.60
C ARG A 97 25.46 -2.83 -31.30
N LEU A 98 25.29 -3.26 -30.04
CA LEU A 98 25.41 -4.66 -29.66
C LEU A 98 24.38 -5.55 -30.36
N PHE A 99 23.16 -5.06 -30.59
CA PHE A 99 22.12 -5.82 -31.30
C PHE A 99 22.41 -5.93 -32.78
N GLU A 100 22.92 -4.88 -33.41
CA GLU A 100 23.34 -4.87 -34.82
C GLU A 100 24.53 -5.84 -35.09
N GLU A 101 25.46 -5.93 -34.12
CA GLU A 101 26.62 -6.84 -34.21
C GLU A 101 26.29 -8.30 -33.83
N SER A 102 25.07 -8.58 -33.39
CA SER A 102 24.68 -9.88 -32.85
C SER A 102 24.01 -10.78 -33.90
N GLU A 103 24.38 -12.04 -33.91
CA GLU A 103 23.70 -13.09 -34.66
C GLU A 103 22.31 -13.38 -34.07
N ARG A 104 22.20 -13.24 -32.75
CA ARG A 104 20.97 -13.52 -32.01
C ARG A 104 20.97 -12.80 -30.67
N ILE A 105 19.81 -12.32 -30.25
CA ILE A 105 19.61 -11.67 -28.97
C ILE A 105 18.96 -12.67 -27.99
N ILE A 106 19.44 -12.71 -26.75
CA ILE A 106 18.85 -13.47 -25.65
C ILE A 106 18.24 -12.47 -24.68
N VAL A 107 16.92 -12.51 -24.53
CA VAL A 107 16.17 -11.59 -23.67
C VAL A 107 16.07 -12.18 -22.27
N ALA A 108 16.75 -11.56 -21.32
CA ALA A 108 16.83 -11.93 -19.91
C ALA A 108 16.27 -10.85 -18.98
N THR A 109 15.28 -10.08 -19.47
CA THR A 109 14.46 -9.21 -18.62
C THR A 109 13.55 -10.06 -17.73
N ASP A 110 13.01 -9.47 -16.67
CA ASP A 110 12.19 -10.21 -15.69
C ASP A 110 11.08 -11.02 -16.38
N ALA A 111 10.77 -12.21 -15.84
CA ALA A 111 9.87 -13.19 -16.46
C ALA A 111 8.39 -12.80 -16.24
N GLY A 112 7.94 -11.73 -16.91
CA GLY A 112 6.59 -11.19 -16.77
C GLY A 112 6.26 -10.14 -17.82
N ARG A 113 5.02 -9.64 -17.78
CA ARG A 113 4.49 -8.60 -18.70
C ARG A 113 5.39 -7.37 -18.78
N GLU A 114 5.90 -6.91 -17.66
CA GLU A 114 6.69 -5.68 -17.58
C GLU A 114 8.07 -5.86 -18.23
N GLY A 115 8.75 -6.99 -17.93
CA GLY A 115 10.04 -7.29 -18.52
C GLY A 115 9.96 -7.48 -20.05
N GLU A 116 8.86 -8.08 -20.55
CA GLU A 116 8.61 -8.20 -21.99
C GLU A 116 8.37 -6.82 -22.61
N LEU A 117 7.60 -5.95 -21.97
CA LEU A 117 7.31 -4.59 -22.46
C LEU A 117 8.59 -3.74 -22.56
N ILE A 118 9.46 -3.79 -21.52
CA ILE A 118 10.74 -3.07 -21.48
C ILE A 118 11.58 -3.43 -22.70
N PHE A 119 11.73 -4.74 -22.96
CA PHE A 119 12.50 -5.20 -24.10
C PHE A 119 11.86 -4.80 -25.45
N ARG A 120 10.57 -5.09 -25.65
CA ARG A 120 9.89 -4.87 -26.94
C ARG A 120 9.79 -3.38 -27.30
N TYR A 121 9.57 -2.50 -26.33
CA TYR A 121 9.59 -1.05 -26.59
C TYR A 121 10.97 -0.58 -27.04
N LEU A 122 12.04 -1.06 -26.39
CA LEU A 122 13.40 -0.76 -26.78
C LEU A 122 13.71 -1.30 -28.18
N TYR A 123 13.37 -2.56 -28.44
CA TYR A 123 13.58 -3.25 -29.72
C TYR A 123 12.91 -2.51 -30.89
N GLN A 124 11.66 -2.06 -30.70
CA GLN A 124 10.94 -1.23 -31.68
C GLN A 124 11.55 0.16 -31.83
N TYR A 125 11.90 0.81 -30.72
CA TYR A 125 12.45 2.16 -30.74
C TYR A 125 13.77 2.27 -31.52
N ILE A 126 14.63 1.26 -31.40
CA ILE A 126 15.88 1.20 -32.15
C ILE A 126 15.72 0.60 -33.56
N ASN A 127 14.50 0.20 -33.94
CA ASN A 127 14.19 -0.44 -35.22
C ASN A 127 15.05 -1.70 -35.48
N CYS A 128 15.20 -2.55 -34.46
CA CYS A 128 16.00 -3.77 -34.55
C CYS A 128 15.25 -4.89 -35.28
N HIS A 129 15.96 -5.69 -36.08
CA HIS A 129 15.40 -6.82 -36.82
C HIS A 129 16.11 -8.15 -36.49
N THR A 130 17.12 -8.13 -35.62
CA THR A 130 17.84 -9.33 -35.20
C THR A 130 16.91 -10.25 -34.41
N SER A 131 16.85 -11.52 -34.79
CA SER A 131 16.00 -12.51 -34.11
C SER A 131 16.42 -12.71 -32.66
N PHE A 132 15.44 -13.02 -31.81
CA PHE A 132 15.70 -13.15 -30.36
C PHE A 132 15.00 -14.37 -29.76
N ASP A 133 15.60 -14.87 -28.70
CA ASP A 133 15.08 -15.90 -27.81
C ASP A 133 14.86 -15.36 -26.40
N ARG A 134 14.00 -16.01 -25.65
CA ARG A 134 13.64 -15.65 -24.29
C ARG A 134 14.29 -16.59 -23.28
N LEU A 135 15.10 -16.03 -22.38
CA LEU A 135 15.54 -16.68 -21.15
C LEU A 135 14.45 -16.46 -20.08
N TRP A 136 13.69 -17.50 -19.76
CA TRP A 136 12.57 -17.43 -18.83
C TRP A 136 12.93 -18.12 -17.52
N ILE A 137 13.37 -17.34 -16.54
CA ILE A 137 13.80 -17.83 -15.22
C ILE A 137 13.25 -16.92 -14.12
N SER A 138 12.87 -17.51 -12.99
CA SER A 138 12.38 -16.81 -11.79
C SER A 138 13.40 -16.84 -10.63
N SER A 139 14.56 -17.44 -10.87
CA SER A 139 15.67 -17.56 -9.91
C SER A 139 16.99 -17.21 -10.61
N LEU A 140 17.94 -16.64 -9.87
CA LEU A 140 19.28 -16.28 -10.37
C LEU A 140 20.37 -17.20 -9.83
N THR A 141 20.02 -18.43 -9.42
CA THR A 141 21.00 -19.45 -9.08
C THR A 141 21.80 -19.86 -10.32
N ASP A 142 23.05 -20.27 -10.15
CA ASP A 142 23.89 -20.74 -11.26
C ASP A 142 23.22 -21.88 -12.04
N LYS A 143 22.51 -22.76 -11.33
CA LYS A 143 21.73 -23.87 -11.88
C LYS A 143 20.63 -23.36 -12.79
N ALA A 144 19.76 -22.46 -12.28
CA ALA A 144 18.65 -21.90 -13.04
C ALA A 144 19.11 -21.12 -14.29
N ILE A 145 20.19 -20.33 -14.20
CA ILE A 145 20.73 -19.60 -15.34
C ILE A 145 21.26 -20.58 -16.41
N ARG A 146 22.02 -21.61 -16.04
CA ARG A 146 22.55 -22.60 -17.00
C ARG A 146 21.44 -23.40 -17.66
N GLU A 147 20.50 -23.90 -16.88
CA GLU A 147 19.35 -24.64 -17.39
C GLU A 147 18.48 -23.78 -18.31
N GLY A 148 18.23 -22.52 -17.92
CA GLY A 148 17.48 -21.59 -18.75
C GLY A 148 18.17 -21.27 -20.07
N LEU A 149 19.49 -21.09 -20.09
CA LEU A 149 20.27 -20.87 -21.31
C LEU A 149 20.29 -22.08 -22.24
N ASN A 150 20.19 -23.29 -21.69
CA ASN A 150 20.07 -24.52 -22.46
C ASN A 150 18.64 -24.74 -23.00
N ASN A 151 17.63 -24.08 -22.41
CA ASN A 151 16.22 -24.24 -22.73
C ASN A 151 15.60 -22.89 -23.15
N LEU A 152 16.30 -22.14 -24.00
CA LEU A 152 15.78 -20.88 -24.54
C LEU A 152 14.50 -21.12 -25.36
N ARG A 153 13.54 -20.23 -25.22
CA ARG A 153 12.28 -20.26 -25.94
C ARG A 153 12.27 -19.22 -27.05
N ASN A 154 11.52 -19.50 -28.12
CA ASN A 154 11.41 -18.52 -29.21
C ASN A 154 10.71 -17.25 -28.73
N GLY A 155 11.22 -16.07 -29.11
CA GLY A 155 10.61 -14.80 -28.76
C GLY A 155 9.17 -14.63 -29.21
N ALA A 156 8.77 -15.27 -30.32
CA ALA A 156 7.39 -15.23 -30.82
C ALA A 156 6.37 -15.90 -29.87
N ASP A 157 6.80 -16.86 -29.05
CA ASP A 157 5.92 -17.50 -28.06
C ASP A 157 5.39 -16.49 -27.01
N TYR A 158 6.00 -15.32 -26.91
CA TYR A 158 5.67 -14.25 -25.98
C TYR A 158 4.97 -13.04 -26.62
N ASP A 159 4.52 -13.14 -27.88
CA ASP A 159 3.86 -12.05 -28.58
C ASP A 159 2.54 -11.65 -27.89
N ASN A 160 1.73 -12.60 -27.44
CA ASN A 160 0.51 -12.33 -26.71
C ASN A 160 0.77 -11.65 -25.36
N LEU A 161 1.83 -12.06 -24.64
CA LEU A 161 2.27 -11.42 -23.40
C LEU A 161 2.64 -9.95 -23.64
N TYR A 162 3.39 -9.68 -24.71
CA TYR A 162 3.72 -8.32 -25.13
C TYR A 162 2.47 -7.53 -25.52
N LEU A 163 1.53 -8.11 -26.29
CA LEU A 163 0.29 -7.44 -26.66
C LEU A 163 -0.55 -7.05 -25.44
N ALA A 164 -0.65 -7.92 -24.44
CA ALA A 164 -1.32 -7.63 -23.19
C ALA A 164 -0.62 -6.49 -22.42
N ALA A 165 0.71 -6.53 -22.32
CA ALA A 165 1.50 -5.51 -21.64
C ALA A 165 1.39 -4.12 -22.33
N ARG A 166 1.45 -4.11 -23.66
CA ARG A 166 1.27 -2.90 -24.47
C ARG A 166 -0.14 -2.32 -24.30
N ALA A 167 -1.16 -3.17 -24.44
CA ALA A 167 -2.56 -2.76 -24.27
C ALA A 167 -2.81 -2.13 -22.89
N ARG A 168 -2.23 -2.68 -21.83
CA ARG A 168 -2.26 -2.09 -20.47
C ARG A 168 -1.60 -0.72 -20.44
N SER A 169 -0.39 -0.58 -20.98
CA SER A 169 0.36 0.68 -21.01
C SER A 169 -0.38 1.78 -21.77
N GLU A 170 -0.94 1.46 -22.95
CA GLU A 170 -1.74 2.38 -23.77
C GLU A 170 -3.04 2.78 -23.05
N ALA A 171 -3.73 1.83 -22.40
CA ALA A 171 -4.96 2.09 -21.64
C ALA A 171 -4.71 3.00 -20.43
N ASP A 172 -3.66 2.74 -19.67
CA ASP A 172 -3.27 3.57 -18.52
C ASP A 172 -2.88 4.99 -18.96
N TRP A 173 -2.25 5.14 -20.15
CA TRP A 173 -1.96 6.43 -20.75
C TRP A 173 -3.24 7.18 -21.16
N LEU A 174 -4.13 6.52 -21.91
CA LEU A 174 -5.37 7.12 -22.41
C LEU A 174 -6.24 7.66 -21.26
N VAL A 175 -6.49 6.83 -20.26
CA VAL A 175 -7.35 7.23 -19.13
C VAL A 175 -6.64 8.21 -18.20
N GLY A 176 -5.35 8.02 -17.94
CA GLY A 176 -4.57 8.87 -17.05
C GLY A 176 -4.39 10.29 -17.59
N ILE A 177 -4.03 10.43 -18.85
CA ILE A 177 -3.81 11.75 -19.50
C ILE A 177 -5.15 12.47 -19.66
N ASN A 178 -6.12 11.85 -20.30
CA ASN A 178 -7.39 12.48 -20.61
C ASN A 178 -8.18 12.82 -19.33
N GLY A 179 -8.27 11.87 -18.39
CA GLY A 179 -8.96 12.10 -17.12
C GLY A 179 -8.30 13.20 -16.29
N THR A 180 -6.97 13.24 -16.23
CA THR A 180 -6.24 14.29 -15.50
C THR A 180 -6.45 15.67 -16.12
N GLN A 181 -6.39 15.79 -17.45
CA GLN A 181 -6.61 17.06 -18.14
C GLN A 181 -8.06 17.51 -18.00
N ALA A 182 -9.03 16.63 -18.25
CA ALA A 182 -10.45 16.95 -18.16
C ALA A 182 -10.84 17.44 -16.76
N LEU A 183 -10.43 16.73 -15.72
CA LEU A 183 -10.75 17.09 -14.36
C LEU A 183 -10.05 18.38 -13.91
N SER A 184 -8.80 18.60 -14.33
CA SER A 184 -8.07 19.84 -14.02
C SER A 184 -8.67 21.05 -14.71
N LEU A 185 -9.16 20.90 -15.95
CA LEU A 185 -9.90 21.94 -16.67
C LEU A 185 -11.24 22.23 -16.02
N ALA A 186 -11.98 21.19 -15.61
CA ALA A 186 -13.24 21.35 -14.88
C ALA A 186 -13.04 22.05 -13.53
N ALA A 187 -11.95 21.79 -12.84
CA ALA A 187 -11.61 22.43 -11.57
C ALA A 187 -11.20 23.90 -11.73
N GLY A 188 -10.74 24.31 -12.92
CA GLY A 188 -10.31 25.68 -13.22
C GLY A 188 -9.04 26.13 -12.51
N ARG A 189 -8.50 25.30 -11.58
CA ARG A 189 -7.30 25.60 -10.76
C ARG A 189 -6.55 24.34 -10.36
N GLY A 190 -5.23 24.44 -10.36
CA GLY A 190 -4.36 23.33 -9.93
C GLY A 190 -4.45 22.10 -10.84
N THR A 191 -3.73 21.07 -10.47
CA THR A 191 -3.77 19.78 -11.18
C THR A 191 -4.52 18.75 -10.34
N TYR A 192 -5.56 18.17 -10.93
CA TYR A 192 -6.30 17.03 -10.37
C TYR A 192 -6.02 15.80 -11.20
N SER A 193 -5.30 14.85 -10.63
CA SER A 193 -4.95 13.63 -11.34
C SER A 193 -5.93 12.51 -11.06
N VAL A 194 -6.22 11.78 -12.10
CA VAL A 194 -7.03 10.55 -12.09
C VAL A 194 -6.20 9.42 -12.66
N GLY A 195 -6.47 8.21 -12.23
CA GLY A 195 -5.82 7.02 -12.75
C GLY A 195 -6.39 5.75 -12.16
N ARG A 196 -6.32 4.67 -12.91
CA ARG A 196 -6.92 3.37 -12.63
C ARG A 196 -6.57 2.78 -11.24
N VAL A 197 -5.39 3.07 -10.74
CA VAL A 197 -4.94 2.57 -9.42
C VAL A 197 -5.01 3.66 -8.35
N GLN A 198 -4.59 4.86 -8.69
CA GLN A 198 -4.52 6.01 -7.78
C GLN A 198 -5.91 6.43 -7.27
N THR A 199 -6.91 6.49 -8.16
CA THR A 199 -8.26 6.97 -7.82
C THR A 199 -9.00 6.01 -6.89
N PRO A 200 -9.05 4.68 -7.13
CA PRO A 200 -9.63 3.73 -6.17
C PRO A 200 -8.89 3.71 -4.83
N THR A 201 -7.56 3.86 -4.83
CA THR A 201 -6.79 3.94 -3.57
C THR A 201 -7.20 5.14 -2.73
N LEU A 202 -7.36 6.33 -3.34
CA LEU A 202 -7.89 7.50 -2.64
C LEU A 202 -9.34 7.27 -2.17
N ALA A 203 -10.17 6.62 -3.00
CA ALA A 203 -11.55 6.31 -2.66
C ALA A 203 -11.65 5.44 -1.40
N MET A 204 -10.77 4.43 -1.23
CA MET A 204 -10.69 3.63 -0.02
C MET A 204 -10.42 4.48 1.24
N VAL A 205 -9.45 5.39 1.16
CA VAL A 205 -9.10 6.28 2.28
C VAL A 205 -10.27 7.21 2.64
N CYS A 206 -10.90 7.83 1.62
CA CYS A 206 -12.03 8.74 1.82
C CYS A 206 -13.29 8.02 2.33
N ALA A 207 -13.59 6.83 1.82
CA ALA A 207 -14.72 6.02 2.28
C ALA A 207 -14.56 5.63 3.75
N ARG A 208 -13.36 5.14 4.16
CA ARG A 208 -13.04 4.82 5.55
C ARG A 208 -13.12 6.05 6.46
N TYR A 209 -12.68 7.20 5.97
CA TYR A 209 -12.79 8.46 6.72
C TYR A 209 -14.26 8.82 7.00
N TRP A 210 -15.15 8.71 6.02
CA TRP A 210 -16.57 8.99 6.21
C TRP A 210 -17.27 7.93 7.05
N GLU A 211 -16.94 6.64 6.89
CA GLU A 211 -17.42 5.56 7.75
C GLU A 211 -17.09 5.84 9.22
N ASN A 212 -15.85 6.24 9.49
CA ASN A 212 -15.40 6.59 10.84
C ASN A 212 -16.10 7.83 11.39
N ARG A 213 -16.23 8.89 10.60
CA ARG A 213 -16.79 10.18 11.04
C ARG A 213 -18.31 10.16 11.23
N ARG A 214 -19.02 9.34 10.46
CA ARG A 214 -20.48 9.22 10.52
C ARG A 214 -20.95 8.11 11.45
N PHE A 215 -20.01 7.41 12.07
CA PHE A 215 -20.33 6.31 12.97
C PHE A 215 -21.03 6.84 14.23
N THR A 216 -22.16 6.23 14.55
CA THR A 216 -22.89 6.49 15.82
C THR A 216 -22.61 5.36 16.77
N PRO A 217 -21.96 5.61 17.93
CA PRO A 217 -21.71 4.58 18.92
C PRO A 217 -23.01 4.06 19.54
N GLU A 218 -23.18 2.73 19.56
CA GLU A 218 -24.23 2.06 20.32
C GLU A 218 -23.70 1.62 21.66
N THR A 219 -24.43 1.89 22.74
CA THR A 219 -24.11 1.40 24.08
C THR A 219 -24.57 -0.06 24.21
N PHE A 220 -23.76 -0.86 24.87
CA PHE A 220 -24.09 -2.24 25.27
C PHE A 220 -23.57 -2.53 26.66
N TRP A 221 -24.17 -3.48 27.32
CA TRP A 221 -23.78 -3.94 28.65
C TRP A 221 -23.44 -5.43 28.63
N GLN A 222 -22.47 -5.83 29.44
CA GLN A 222 -22.10 -7.22 29.68
C GLN A 222 -21.98 -7.51 31.17
N LEU A 223 -22.42 -8.70 31.57
CA LEU A 223 -22.26 -9.22 32.92
C LEU A 223 -20.95 -10.02 33.02
N HIS A 224 -20.33 -9.89 34.19
CA HIS A 224 -19.14 -10.67 34.52
C HIS A 224 -19.31 -11.30 35.89
N LEU A 225 -18.93 -12.58 35.98
CA LEU A 225 -18.88 -13.32 37.25
C LEU A 225 -17.43 -13.51 37.65
N ALA A 226 -17.09 -13.16 38.87
CA ALA A 226 -15.81 -13.48 39.47
C ALA A 226 -16.00 -14.75 40.30
N VAL A 227 -15.35 -15.82 39.90
CA VAL A 227 -15.46 -17.15 40.50
C VAL A 227 -14.17 -17.47 41.24
N LYS A 228 -14.27 -17.97 42.45
CA LYS A 228 -13.11 -18.39 43.24
C LYS A 228 -13.14 -19.88 43.44
N ASP A 229 -12.08 -20.56 43.03
CA ASP A 229 -11.82 -21.94 43.36
C ASP A 229 -10.94 -22.02 44.62
N GLU A 230 -11.10 -23.04 45.46
CA GLU A 230 -10.37 -23.15 46.72
C GLU A 230 -8.86 -23.07 46.50
N GLY A 231 -8.25 -22.00 47.07
CA GLY A 231 -6.81 -21.78 47.02
C GLY A 231 -6.21 -21.24 45.73
N LYS A 232 -7.04 -20.87 44.72
CA LYS A 232 -6.60 -20.36 43.42
C LYS A 232 -7.01 -18.92 43.15
N ASP A 233 -6.45 -18.32 42.10
CA ASP A 233 -6.76 -16.99 41.65
C ASP A 233 -8.22 -16.85 41.18
N VAL A 234 -8.77 -15.63 41.32
CA VAL A 234 -10.13 -15.32 40.88
C VAL A 234 -10.20 -15.34 39.35
N VAL A 235 -11.05 -16.21 38.78
CA VAL A 235 -11.29 -16.30 37.34
C VAL A 235 -12.55 -15.52 36.97
N LYS A 236 -12.46 -14.74 35.89
CA LYS A 236 -13.56 -13.90 35.41
C LYS A 236 -14.28 -14.55 34.22
N PHE A 237 -15.52 -14.95 34.42
CA PHE A 237 -16.42 -15.37 33.34
C PHE A 237 -17.16 -14.15 32.77
N THR A 238 -17.45 -14.16 31.48
CA THR A 238 -18.18 -13.09 30.79
C THR A 238 -19.42 -13.64 30.13
N SER A 239 -20.55 -12.93 30.24
CA SER A 239 -21.81 -13.33 29.58
C SER A 239 -21.63 -13.45 28.08
N GLU A 240 -22.23 -14.50 27.49
CA GLU A 240 -22.25 -14.68 26.03
C GLU A 240 -23.09 -13.57 25.37
N GLU A 241 -24.16 -13.15 26.05
CA GLU A 241 -25.04 -12.08 25.58
C GLU A 241 -24.48 -10.70 25.90
N LYS A 242 -24.76 -9.76 24.98
CA LYS A 242 -24.56 -8.31 25.15
C LYS A 242 -25.91 -7.63 25.04
N TRP A 243 -26.31 -6.97 26.10
CA TRP A 243 -27.61 -6.29 26.15
C TRP A 243 -27.51 -4.86 25.61
N LYS A 244 -28.53 -4.45 24.90
CA LYS A 244 -28.68 -3.05 24.45
C LYS A 244 -29.53 -2.22 25.43
N ASP A 245 -30.27 -2.88 26.30
CA ASP A 245 -31.11 -2.28 27.34
C ASP A 245 -30.44 -2.39 28.71
N GLY A 246 -30.18 -1.23 29.33
CA GLY A 246 -29.53 -1.13 30.64
C GLY A 246 -30.43 -1.59 31.76
N ASP A 247 -31.73 -1.41 31.70
CA ASP A 247 -32.67 -1.78 32.75
C ASP A 247 -32.79 -3.31 32.88
N THR A 248 -32.87 -3.99 31.75
CA THR A 248 -32.86 -5.47 31.71
C THR A 248 -31.62 -6.04 32.37
N VAL A 249 -30.43 -5.56 31.99
CA VAL A 249 -29.17 -6.07 32.56
C VAL A 249 -29.00 -5.71 34.04
N ASN A 250 -29.45 -4.54 34.45
CA ASN A 250 -29.45 -4.13 35.88
C ASN A 250 -30.39 -5.00 36.69
N GLY A 251 -31.55 -5.39 36.16
CA GLY A 251 -32.46 -6.32 36.80
C GLY A 251 -31.83 -7.72 37.00
N LEU A 252 -31.17 -8.24 35.94
CA LEU A 252 -30.40 -9.49 36.00
C LEU A 252 -29.24 -9.42 37.01
N TYR A 253 -28.50 -8.33 37.01
CA TYR A 253 -27.40 -8.09 37.96
C TYR A 253 -27.86 -8.13 39.38
N LYS A 254 -28.95 -7.39 39.75
CA LYS A 254 -29.52 -7.38 41.11
C LYS A 254 -29.97 -8.79 41.52
N ARG A 255 -30.70 -9.47 40.64
CA ARG A 255 -31.14 -10.85 40.84
C ARG A 255 -29.98 -11.79 41.14
N ILE A 256 -28.93 -11.79 40.29
CA ILE A 256 -27.73 -12.62 40.48
C ILE A 256 -27.07 -12.31 41.83
N LYS A 257 -26.88 -11.01 42.14
CA LYS A 257 -26.24 -10.59 43.38
C LYS A 257 -26.98 -10.96 44.65
N GLU A 258 -28.30 -10.94 44.62
CA GLU A 258 -29.17 -11.21 45.76
C GLU A 258 -29.46 -12.70 45.96
N THR A 259 -29.61 -13.45 44.84
CA THR A 259 -30.11 -14.83 44.91
C THR A 259 -29.05 -15.90 44.63
N CYS A 260 -27.94 -15.56 43.99
CA CYS A 260 -26.99 -16.55 43.53
C CYS A 260 -25.69 -16.54 44.34
N LYS A 261 -25.14 -17.71 44.64
CA LYS A 261 -23.85 -17.89 45.32
C LYS A 261 -22.92 -18.85 44.61
N GLU A 262 -23.44 -19.55 43.64
CA GLU A 262 -22.74 -20.63 42.99
C GLU A 262 -22.83 -20.54 41.44
N VAL A 263 -21.85 -21.12 40.81
CA VAL A 263 -21.73 -21.22 39.35
C VAL A 263 -21.45 -22.68 39.02
N ARG A 264 -22.27 -23.30 38.16
CA ARG A 264 -22.08 -24.67 37.71
C ARG A 264 -21.42 -24.69 36.36
N ILE A 265 -20.34 -25.43 36.22
CA ILE A 265 -19.69 -25.70 34.94
C ILE A 265 -20.58 -26.64 34.12
N VAL A 266 -21.05 -26.16 32.98
CA VAL A 266 -21.96 -26.94 32.10
C VAL A 266 -21.26 -27.57 30.91
N GLN A 267 -20.10 -27.00 30.52
CA GLN A 267 -19.30 -27.52 29.41
C GLN A 267 -17.84 -27.15 29.57
N VAL A 268 -16.96 -28.10 29.32
CA VAL A 268 -15.53 -27.91 29.22
C VAL A 268 -15.03 -28.44 27.87
N GLU A 269 -14.72 -27.57 26.96
CA GLU A 269 -14.21 -27.93 25.65
C GLU A 269 -12.71 -27.66 25.58
N ARG A 270 -11.90 -28.71 25.35
CA ARG A 270 -10.46 -28.61 25.10
C ARG A 270 -10.17 -28.95 23.65
N LYS A 271 -9.59 -28.00 22.93
CA LYS A 271 -9.22 -28.16 21.53
C LYS A 271 -7.76 -27.86 21.33
N GLN A 272 -7.07 -28.78 20.69
CA GLN A 272 -5.74 -28.53 20.19
C GLN A 272 -5.84 -27.70 18.91
N LYS A 273 -5.16 -26.55 18.87
CA LYS A 273 -5.07 -25.67 17.71
C LYS A 273 -3.64 -25.63 17.22
N THR A 274 -3.44 -26.13 16.01
CA THR A 274 -2.16 -26.02 15.30
C THR A 274 -2.14 -24.68 14.54
N GLU A 275 -1.12 -23.89 14.77
CA GLU A 275 -0.84 -22.65 14.04
C GLU A 275 0.39 -22.87 13.16
N GLU A 276 0.13 -22.98 11.85
CA GLU A 276 1.16 -23.20 10.86
C GLU A 276 2.18 -22.07 10.81
N PRO A 277 3.45 -22.35 10.47
CA PRO A 277 4.46 -21.32 10.23
C PRO A 277 3.99 -20.29 9.22
N PRO A 278 4.34 -19.01 9.37
CA PRO A 278 4.01 -18.01 8.38
C PRO A 278 4.76 -18.29 7.08
N LEU A 279 4.16 -17.93 5.94
CA LEU A 279 4.90 -17.92 4.66
C LEU A 279 6.01 -16.87 4.69
N LEU A 280 7.01 -17.04 3.86
CA LEU A 280 8.06 -16.05 3.63
C LEU A 280 7.48 -14.67 3.27
N TYR A 281 8.29 -13.64 3.32
CA TYR A 281 7.87 -12.30 2.90
C TYR A 281 7.85 -12.16 1.38
N ASP A 282 6.78 -11.54 0.89
CA ASP A 282 6.78 -10.68 -0.28
C ASP A 282 7.01 -9.22 0.16
N LEU A 283 7.14 -8.30 -0.81
CA LEU A 283 7.33 -6.89 -0.49
C LEU A 283 6.17 -6.30 0.31
N THR A 284 4.92 -6.62 -0.07
CA THR A 284 3.73 -6.05 0.58
C THR A 284 3.60 -6.49 2.03
N THR A 285 3.84 -7.76 2.32
CA THR A 285 3.79 -8.28 3.70
C THR A 285 4.91 -7.70 4.55
N LEU A 286 6.12 -7.56 4.00
CA LEU A 286 7.23 -6.88 4.67
C LEU A 286 6.86 -5.43 5.01
N GLN A 287 6.32 -4.67 4.04
CA GLN A 287 5.91 -3.27 4.25
C GLN A 287 4.81 -3.15 5.32
N LYS A 288 3.80 -4.04 5.30
CA LYS A 288 2.71 -4.06 6.30
C LYS A 288 3.25 -4.27 7.72
N GLU A 289 4.14 -5.24 7.90
CA GLU A 289 4.70 -5.53 9.22
C GLU A 289 5.70 -4.48 9.68
N ALA A 290 6.55 -3.96 8.80
CA ALA A 290 7.47 -2.87 9.09
C ALA A 290 6.72 -1.60 9.52
N ASN A 291 5.61 -1.27 8.87
CA ASN A 291 4.76 -0.15 9.26
C ASN A 291 4.08 -0.38 10.61
N SER A 292 3.52 -1.57 10.83
CA SER A 292 2.80 -1.90 12.06
C SER A 292 3.72 -1.93 13.28
N ARG A 293 4.88 -2.61 13.19
CA ARG A 293 5.81 -2.84 14.30
C ARG A 293 6.72 -1.63 14.55
N TYR A 294 7.31 -1.09 13.48
CA TYR A 294 8.38 -0.08 13.58
C TYR A 294 7.98 1.31 13.08
N GLY A 295 6.80 1.45 12.45
CA GLY A 295 6.31 2.72 11.92
C GLY A 295 7.00 3.17 10.63
N LEU A 296 7.78 2.31 9.97
CA LEU A 296 8.40 2.60 8.68
C LEU A 296 7.31 2.75 7.60
N THR A 297 7.47 3.72 6.73
CA THR A 297 6.56 3.86 5.58
C THR A 297 6.83 2.76 4.55
N ALA A 298 5.86 2.52 3.66
CA ALA A 298 6.02 1.56 2.57
C ALA A 298 7.19 1.94 1.65
N GLU A 299 7.38 3.24 1.38
CA GLU A 299 8.50 3.75 0.58
C GLU A 299 9.83 3.57 1.30
N GLN A 300 9.90 3.91 2.60
CA GLN A 300 11.13 3.70 3.39
C GLN A 300 11.52 2.22 3.42
N THR A 301 10.55 1.34 3.67
CA THR A 301 10.79 -0.12 3.68
C THR A 301 11.33 -0.60 2.34
N LEU A 302 10.75 -0.15 1.21
CA LEU A 302 11.22 -0.50 -0.13
C LEU A 302 12.63 0.05 -0.39
N ALA A 303 12.88 1.32 -0.05
CA ALA A 303 14.20 1.94 -0.24
C ALA A 303 15.30 1.22 0.57
N ILE A 304 14.99 0.83 1.80
CA ILE A 304 15.89 0.05 2.65
C ILE A 304 16.12 -1.34 2.04
N ALA A 305 15.05 -2.05 1.67
CA ALA A 305 15.17 -3.36 1.05
C ALA A 305 15.99 -3.32 -0.25
N GLN A 306 15.84 -2.25 -1.04
CA GLN A 306 16.63 -2.04 -2.25
C GLN A 306 18.13 -1.88 -1.94
N LYS A 307 18.50 -1.13 -0.91
CA LYS A 307 19.88 -0.99 -0.46
C LYS A 307 20.46 -2.32 0.05
N LEU A 308 19.69 -3.07 0.83
CA LEU A 308 20.10 -4.40 1.32
C LEU A 308 20.35 -5.37 0.16
N TYR A 309 19.51 -5.32 -0.89
CA TYR A 309 19.71 -6.10 -2.11
C TYR A 309 20.98 -5.68 -2.87
N GLU A 310 21.23 -4.38 -3.02
CA GLU A 310 22.44 -3.86 -3.68
C GLU A 310 23.71 -4.23 -2.92
N ALA A 311 23.61 -4.30 -1.58
CA ALA A 311 24.66 -4.83 -0.70
C ALA A 311 24.76 -6.36 -0.70
N LYS A 312 23.93 -7.07 -1.50
CA LYS A 312 23.87 -8.54 -1.56
C LYS A 312 23.50 -9.23 -0.24
N LEU A 313 22.80 -8.52 0.65
CA LEU A 313 22.38 -9.06 1.94
C LEU A 313 21.04 -9.81 1.84
N ILE A 314 20.18 -9.44 0.90
CA ILE A 314 18.87 -10.08 0.64
C ILE A 314 18.67 -10.34 -0.86
N THR A 315 17.68 -11.17 -1.20
CA THR A 315 17.20 -11.37 -2.57
C THR A 315 16.43 -10.15 -3.08
N TYR A 316 16.06 -10.12 -4.37
CA TYR A 316 15.40 -8.97 -5.00
C TYR A 316 14.10 -8.58 -4.30
N PRO A 317 13.93 -7.33 -3.85
CA PRO A 317 12.83 -6.98 -2.95
C PRO A 317 11.46 -6.79 -3.62
N ARG A 318 11.39 -6.52 -4.92
CA ARG A 318 10.12 -6.26 -5.61
C ARG A 318 9.45 -7.54 -6.08
N THR A 319 9.16 -8.43 -5.14
CA THR A 319 8.47 -9.69 -5.40
C THR A 319 7.05 -9.67 -4.85
N SER A 320 6.13 -10.34 -5.56
CA SER A 320 4.77 -10.63 -5.12
C SER A 320 4.62 -12.05 -4.57
N SER A 321 5.63 -12.89 -4.75
CA SER A 321 5.60 -14.26 -4.27
C SER A 321 6.07 -14.39 -2.82
N ARG A 322 5.40 -15.27 -2.08
CA ARG A 322 5.76 -15.72 -0.74
C ARG A 322 6.32 -17.13 -0.75
N TYR A 323 6.63 -17.63 -1.95
CA TYR A 323 7.09 -18.99 -2.20
C TYR A 323 8.46 -18.99 -2.87
N ILE A 324 9.15 -20.12 -2.74
CA ILE A 324 10.43 -20.40 -3.38
C ILE A 324 10.31 -21.68 -4.21
N PRO A 325 11.06 -21.82 -5.31
CA PRO A 325 11.18 -23.09 -6.05
C PRO A 325 12.16 -24.05 -5.37
N ASP A 326 12.17 -25.31 -5.83
CA ASP A 326 12.96 -26.39 -5.22
C ASP A 326 14.47 -26.13 -5.28
N ASP A 327 14.99 -25.55 -6.37
CA ASP A 327 16.42 -25.21 -6.50
C ASP A 327 16.89 -24.17 -5.50
N VAL A 328 16.00 -23.25 -5.09
CA VAL A 328 16.25 -22.28 -4.02
C VAL A 328 16.15 -22.97 -2.67
N PHE A 329 15.16 -23.88 -2.49
CA PHE A 329 15.02 -24.64 -1.24
C PHE A 329 16.26 -25.46 -0.90
N GLU A 330 16.94 -26.07 -1.89
CA GLU A 330 18.21 -26.76 -1.73
C GLU A 330 19.30 -25.90 -1.04
N THR A 331 19.17 -24.56 -1.12
CA THR A 331 20.12 -23.61 -0.50
C THR A 331 19.77 -23.23 0.94
N ILE A 332 18.52 -23.43 1.36
CA ILE A 332 18.00 -22.98 2.66
C ILE A 332 18.79 -23.54 3.84
N PRO A 333 19.16 -24.85 3.90
CA PRO A 333 19.93 -25.38 5.02
C PRO A 333 21.23 -24.60 5.27
N LYS A 334 21.96 -24.27 4.20
CA LYS A 334 23.21 -23.50 4.28
C LYS A 334 23.00 -22.06 4.71
N LEU A 335 21.86 -21.45 4.32
CA LEU A 335 21.53 -20.10 4.74
C LEU A 335 21.13 -20.04 6.21
N LEU A 336 20.35 -21.02 6.69
CA LEU A 336 19.99 -21.15 8.10
C LEU A 336 21.22 -21.42 8.99
N GLU A 337 22.14 -22.30 8.56
CA GLU A 337 23.39 -22.55 9.26
C GLU A 337 24.22 -21.27 9.49
N LYS A 338 24.24 -20.37 8.50
CA LYS A 338 24.90 -19.06 8.67
C LYS A 338 24.19 -18.17 9.69
N LEU A 339 22.86 -18.25 9.80
CA LEU A 339 22.08 -17.52 10.79
C LEU A 339 22.23 -18.09 12.22
N GLN A 340 22.73 -19.32 12.40
CA GLN A 340 23.06 -19.86 13.73
C GLN A 340 24.08 -19.01 14.50
N ARG A 341 24.86 -18.19 13.78
CA ARG A 341 25.84 -17.26 14.37
C ARG A 341 25.25 -15.94 14.79
N ASP A 342 23.98 -15.66 14.46
CA ASP A 342 23.29 -14.45 14.90
C ASP A 342 22.91 -14.59 16.39
N GLU A 343 23.24 -13.60 17.20
CA GLU A 343 23.01 -13.61 18.65
C GLU A 343 21.53 -13.75 19.04
N GLN A 344 20.62 -13.29 18.21
CA GLN A 344 19.18 -13.28 18.47
C GLN A 344 18.43 -14.45 17.83
N LEU A 345 18.87 -14.89 16.66
CA LEU A 345 18.18 -15.90 15.87
C LEU A 345 18.79 -17.29 15.98
N GLY A 346 20.07 -17.38 16.33
CA GLY A 346 20.83 -18.62 16.26
C GLY A 346 20.25 -19.75 17.10
N SER A 347 19.76 -19.46 18.31
CA SER A 347 19.12 -20.43 19.20
C SER A 347 17.78 -20.98 18.68
N HIS A 348 17.18 -20.32 17.71
CA HIS A 348 15.88 -20.67 17.14
C HIS A 348 15.98 -21.37 15.78
N VAL A 349 17.18 -21.47 15.22
CA VAL A 349 17.38 -22.21 13.98
C VAL A 349 17.19 -23.70 14.23
N SER A 350 16.11 -24.25 13.69
CA SER A 350 15.77 -25.67 13.80
C SER A 350 16.81 -26.57 13.11
N HIS A 351 16.82 -27.84 13.48
CA HIS A 351 17.63 -28.84 12.76
C HIS A 351 17.24 -28.86 11.27
N THR A 352 18.24 -28.81 10.41
CA THR A 352 18.09 -28.72 8.96
C THR A 352 17.41 -29.93 8.32
N ASP A 353 17.27 -31.01 9.06
CA ASP A 353 16.69 -32.28 8.58
C ASP A 353 15.15 -32.29 8.60
N THR A 354 14.50 -31.32 9.24
CA THR A 354 13.04 -31.28 9.46
C THR A 354 12.42 -29.95 9.07
N LEU A 355 12.90 -29.34 7.98
CA LEU A 355 12.40 -28.04 7.53
C LEU A 355 10.97 -28.12 7.01
N ALA A 356 10.13 -27.16 7.41
CA ALA A 356 8.77 -27.04 6.90
C ALA A 356 8.76 -26.66 5.41
N HIS A 357 7.95 -27.35 4.60
CA HIS A 357 7.86 -27.15 3.15
C HIS A 357 6.74 -26.20 2.71
N ARG A 358 6.05 -25.55 3.63
CA ARG A 358 4.86 -24.74 3.32
C ARG A 358 5.14 -23.60 2.35
N SER A 359 6.34 -23.03 2.36
CA SER A 359 6.76 -21.94 1.47
C SER A 359 7.46 -22.44 0.20
N VAL A 360 7.45 -23.75 -0.10
CA VAL A 360 8.08 -24.35 -1.28
C VAL A 360 6.99 -24.71 -2.29
N ASP A 361 6.89 -23.97 -3.38
CA ASP A 361 5.91 -24.21 -4.45
C ASP A 361 6.32 -23.40 -5.70
N ALA A 362 6.97 -24.04 -6.65
CA ALA A 362 7.43 -23.40 -7.89
C ALA A 362 6.27 -22.82 -8.72
N GLY A 363 5.07 -23.44 -8.66
CA GLY A 363 3.88 -22.97 -9.39
C GLY A 363 3.29 -21.67 -8.85
N LYS A 364 3.66 -21.26 -7.63
CA LYS A 364 3.23 -20.01 -7.00
C LYS A 364 4.32 -18.95 -6.98
N VAL A 365 5.47 -19.22 -7.57
CA VAL A 365 6.49 -18.21 -7.80
C VAL A 365 6.09 -17.40 -9.02
N THR A 366 6.08 -16.07 -8.86
CA THR A 366 5.84 -15.13 -9.96
C THR A 366 7.15 -14.76 -10.66
N ASP A 367 7.36 -13.51 -11.02
CA ASP A 367 8.58 -13.01 -11.67
C ASP A 367 9.83 -13.26 -10.82
N HIS A 368 9.68 -13.21 -9.49
CA HIS A 368 10.73 -13.46 -8.50
C HIS A 368 10.18 -14.27 -7.32
N HIS A 369 11.03 -15.09 -6.72
CA HIS A 369 10.69 -15.83 -5.51
C HIS A 369 10.65 -14.92 -4.26
N ALA A 370 10.20 -15.45 -3.13
CA ALA A 370 10.10 -14.75 -1.85
C ALA A 370 11.43 -14.15 -1.37
N LEU A 371 11.33 -13.20 -0.44
CA LEU A 371 12.49 -12.55 0.18
C LEU A 371 13.24 -13.51 1.10
N LEU A 372 14.53 -13.60 0.88
CA LEU A 372 15.48 -14.38 1.68
C LEU A 372 16.73 -13.56 2.01
N THR A 373 17.42 -13.90 3.07
CA THR A 373 18.79 -13.43 3.31
C THR A 373 19.78 -14.22 2.44
N MET A 374 20.89 -13.59 2.08
CA MET A 374 21.97 -14.24 1.29
C MET A 374 23.04 -14.85 2.18
N GLY A 375 22.82 -14.89 3.50
CA GLY A 375 23.74 -15.47 4.47
C GLY A 375 25.04 -14.68 4.67
N LEU A 376 25.07 -13.41 4.27
CA LEU A 376 26.16 -12.49 4.61
C LEU A 376 25.80 -11.76 5.90
N HIS A 377 26.79 -11.55 6.76
CA HIS A 377 26.57 -10.79 8.00
C HIS A 377 26.44 -9.29 7.68
N PRO A 378 25.41 -8.60 8.20
CA PRO A 378 25.18 -7.19 7.92
C PRO A 378 26.17 -6.32 8.71
N ILE A 379 27.27 -5.92 8.08
CA ILE A 379 28.29 -5.04 8.67
C ILE A 379 28.13 -3.64 8.12
N GLY A 380 28.19 -2.62 8.98
CA GLY A 380 28.22 -1.21 8.57
C GLY A 380 26.89 -0.66 8.05
N ILE A 381 25.76 -1.29 8.39
CA ILE A 381 24.42 -0.82 8.04
C ILE A 381 23.77 -0.02 9.17
N TYR A 382 22.85 0.90 8.82
CA TYR A 382 22.14 1.73 9.79
C TYR A 382 21.05 0.95 10.55
N LYS A 383 20.57 1.52 11.67
CA LYS A 383 19.57 0.89 12.56
C LYS A 383 18.33 0.38 11.82
N ASP A 384 17.75 1.19 10.94
CA ASP A 384 16.53 0.80 10.21
C ASP A 384 16.82 -0.28 9.15
N GLU A 385 18.00 -0.24 8.53
CA GLU A 385 18.46 -1.27 7.61
C GLU A 385 18.65 -2.61 8.33
N LEU A 386 19.26 -2.58 9.51
CA LEU A 386 19.40 -3.76 10.37
C LEU A 386 18.04 -4.31 10.81
N THR A 387 17.08 -3.42 11.13
CA THR A 387 15.72 -3.81 11.50
C THR A 387 15.06 -4.58 10.36
N VAL A 388 15.06 -4.04 9.13
CA VAL A 388 14.46 -4.71 7.97
C VAL A 388 15.18 -6.02 7.62
N TYR A 389 16.52 -6.05 7.70
CA TYR A 389 17.29 -7.28 7.52
C TYR A 389 16.86 -8.35 8.52
N ARG A 390 16.79 -7.99 9.81
CA ARG A 390 16.38 -8.92 10.88
C ARG A 390 14.96 -9.41 10.73
N MET A 391 14.03 -8.57 10.26
CA MET A 391 12.68 -9.01 9.94
C MET A 391 12.69 -10.13 8.89
N ILE A 392 13.46 -9.96 7.81
CA ILE A 392 13.56 -10.97 6.73
C ILE A 392 14.24 -12.25 7.25
N ALA A 393 15.31 -12.11 8.02
CA ALA A 393 16.03 -13.24 8.61
C ALA A 393 15.14 -14.01 9.60
N ALA A 394 14.46 -13.33 10.51
CA ALA A 394 13.53 -13.94 11.46
C ALA A 394 12.39 -14.67 10.75
N ARG A 395 11.79 -14.03 9.73
CA ARG A 395 10.72 -14.65 8.93
C ARG A 395 11.22 -15.91 8.19
N MET A 396 12.47 -15.92 7.73
CA MET A 396 13.06 -17.11 7.13
C MET A 396 13.16 -18.25 8.15
N VAL A 397 13.62 -17.96 9.37
CA VAL A 397 13.67 -18.97 10.46
C VAL A 397 12.26 -19.44 10.82
N GLU A 398 11.30 -18.50 10.99
CA GLU A 398 9.88 -18.81 11.29
C GLU A 398 9.26 -19.74 10.23
N ALA A 399 9.45 -19.40 8.95
CA ALA A 399 8.79 -20.09 7.83
C ALA A 399 9.22 -21.55 7.67
N PHE A 400 10.43 -21.88 8.13
CA PHE A 400 10.99 -23.25 8.08
C PHE A 400 10.97 -23.96 9.43
N SER A 401 10.40 -23.33 10.48
CA SER A 401 10.24 -23.91 11.80
C SER A 401 9.01 -24.82 11.90
N ALA A 402 8.94 -25.61 12.97
CA ALA A 402 7.78 -26.42 13.30
C ALA A 402 6.53 -25.56 13.61
N PRO A 403 5.31 -26.08 13.43
CA PRO A 403 4.09 -25.41 13.84
C PRO A 403 4.04 -25.10 15.34
N CYS A 404 3.32 -24.06 15.72
CA CYS A 404 2.96 -23.78 17.10
C CYS A 404 1.69 -24.57 17.47
N ILE A 405 1.74 -25.33 18.56
CA ILE A 405 0.60 -26.10 19.05
C ILE A 405 0.10 -25.48 20.34
N LYS A 406 -1.15 -25.05 20.33
CA LYS A 406 -1.86 -24.49 21.48
C LYS A 406 -3.00 -25.40 21.90
N GLU A 407 -3.18 -25.53 23.17
CA GLU A 407 -4.39 -26.07 23.75
C GLU A 407 -5.29 -24.92 24.19
N VAL A 408 -6.47 -24.84 23.60
CA VAL A 408 -7.48 -23.83 23.95
C VAL A 408 -8.57 -24.50 24.74
N THR A 409 -8.77 -24.08 25.98
CA THR A 409 -9.85 -24.53 26.85
C THR A 409 -10.94 -23.47 26.86
N THR A 410 -12.16 -23.84 26.51
CA THR A 410 -13.35 -22.99 26.63
C THR A 410 -14.25 -23.61 27.70
N VAL A 411 -14.50 -22.85 28.75
CA VAL A 411 -15.38 -23.27 29.83
C VAL A 411 -16.66 -22.44 29.78
N ARG A 412 -17.81 -23.13 29.80
CA ARG A 412 -19.13 -22.54 29.85
C ARG A 412 -19.81 -22.88 31.16
N ALA A 413 -20.40 -21.87 31.78
CA ALA A 413 -21.00 -22.02 33.09
C ALA A 413 -22.35 -21.31 33.18
N ASP A 414 -23.24 -21.86 34.01
CA ASP A 414 -24.50 -21.27 34.40
C ASP A 414 -24.43 -20.78 35.84
N VAL A 415 -25.09 -19.67 36.12
CA VAL A 415 -25.19 -19.14 37.48
C VAL A 415 -26.46 -19.71 38.16
N LEU A 416 -26.30 -20.22 39.40
CA LEU A 416 -27.35 -20.91 40.12
C LEU A 416 -27.96 -20.00 41.20
N ALA A 417 -29.29 -20.05 41.29
CA ALA A 417 -30.03 -19.52 42.44
C ALA A 417 -29.88 -20.46 43.66
N ARG A 418 -30.32 -20.01 44.85
CA ARG A 418 -30.16 -20.78 46.09
C ARG A 418 -30.89 -22.13 46.11
N ASP A 419 -31.91 -22.28 45.29
CA ASP A 419 -32.68 -23.54 45.10
C ASP A 419 -31.96 -24.49 44.14
N GLY A 420 -30.82 -24.13 43.60
CA GLY A 420 -30.03 -24.90 42.62
C GLY A 420 -30.51 -24.78 41.18
N GLU A 421 -31.57 -23.99 40.93
CA GLU A 421 -32.07 -23.75 39.59
C GLU A 421 -31.23 -22.66 38.87
N LYS A 422 -31.28 -22.70 37.54
CA LYS A 422 -30.59 -21.72 36.70
C LYS A 422 -31.20 -20.32 36.88
N CYS A 423 -30.38 -19.35 37.24
CA CYS A 423 -30.84 -18.00 37.57
C CYS A 423 -31.21 -17.16 36.33
N CYS A 424 -30.59 -17.41 35.18
CA CYS A 424 -30.85 -16.69 33.93
C CYS A 424 -30.51 -17.56 32.69
N ASP A 425 -31.10 -17.24 31.54
CA ASP A 425 -30.93 -18.05 30.33
C ASP A 425 -29.55 -17.84 29.67
N THR A 426 -28.88 -16.73 29.94
CA THR A 426 -27.56 -16.50 29.38
C THR A 426 -26.51 -17.35 30.07
N ALA A 427 -25.61 -17.92 29.29
CA ALA A 427 -24.44 -18.63 29.80
C ALA A 427 -23.24 -17.64 29.93
N PHE A 428 -22.33 -18.05 30.79
CA PHE A 428 -21.08 -17.30 31.01
C PHE A 428 -19.89 -18.11 30.52
N THR A 429 -18.96 -17.50 29.80
CA THR A 429 -17.81 -18.19 29.23
C THR A 429 -16.49 -17.59 29.69
N VAL A 430 -15.49 -18.46 29.82
CA VAL A 430 -14.07 -18.08 29.94
C VAL A 430 -13.24 -18.93 29.00
N LYS A 431 -12.17 -18.35 28.46
CA LYS A 431 -11.24 -19.04 27.57
C LYS A 431 -9.84 -18.98 28.16
N GLY A 432 -9.19 -20.12 28.19
CA GLY A 432 -7.78 -20.27 28.47
C GLY A 432 -7.02 -20.73 27.22
N SER A 433 -5.73 -20.48 27.21
CA SER A 433 -4.84 -20.95 26.13
C SER A 433 -3.47 -21.26 26.73
N VAL A 434 -2.96 -22.44 26.44
CA VAL A 434 -1.61 -22.88 26.85
C VAL A 434 -0.83 -23.30 25.61
N ILE A 435 0.40 -22.87 25.48
CA ILE A 435 1.29 -23.25 24.39
C ILE A 435 1.93 -24.60 24.77
N ARG A 436 1.61 -25.66 24.03
CA ARG A 436 2.21 -26.99 24.20
C ARG A 436 3.51 -27.15 23.44
N GLN A 437 3.63 -26.48 22.29
CA GLN A 437 4.84 -26.40 21.46
C GLN A 437 4.94 -24.98 20.90
N THR A 438 6.00 -24.28 21.22
CA THR A 438 6.23 -22.89 20.77
C THR A 438 6.41 -22.79 19.26
N GLY A 439 7.14 -23.77 18.67
CA GLY A 439 7.41 -23.76 17.24
C GLY A 439 7.94 -22.41 16.75
N TRP A 440 7.46 -21.97 15.59
CA TRP A 440 7.88 -20.72 14.96
C TRP A 440 7.67 -19.45 15.80
N ARG A 441 6.71 -19.46 16.76
CA ARG A 441 6.45 -18.28 17.62
C ARG A 441 7.61 -17.97 18.56
N GLY A 442 8.42 -18.96 18.89
CA GLY A 442 9.61 -18.78 19.70
C GLY A 442 10.64 -17.84 19.09
N VAL A 443 10.72 -17.77 17.75
CA VAL A 443 11.74 -16.99 17.01
C VAL A 443 11.70 -15.49 17.36
N CYS A 444 10.51 -14.91 17.46
CA CYS A 444 10.33 -13.50 17.81
C CYS A 444 9.90 -13.28 19.27
N GLY A 445 9.92 -14.32 20.11
CA GLY A 445 9.48 -14.23 21.50
C GLY A 445 7.99 -13.94 21.67
N ASP A 446 7.17 -14.21 20.63
CA ASP A 446 5.72 -13.98 20.65
C ASP A 446 5.02 -15.14 21.37
N THR A 447 5.28 -15.23 22.68
CA THR A 447 4.68 -16.21 23.59
C THR A 447 3.53 -15.60 24.39
N ASP A 448 3.10 -14.38 24.04
CA ASP A 448 2.06 -13.65 24.75
C ASP A 448 0.72 -14.37 24.74
N GLY A 449 0.06 -14.38 25.90
CA GLY A 449 -1.34 -14.75 26.03
C GLY A 449 -1.60 -16.16 26.56
N GLU A 450 -0.66 -16.75 27.31
CA GLU A 450 -1.03 -17.94 28.09
C GLU A 450 -1.98 -17.53 29.22
N THR A 451 -3.16 -18.12 29.22
CA THR A 451 -4.15 -18.01 30.28
C THR A 451 -4.42 -19.42 30.78
N LEU A 452 -3.81 -19.75 31.90
CA LEU A 452 -4.02 -21.03 32.52
C LEU A 452 -5.36 -20.98 33.26
N LEU A 453 -6.24 -21.94 32.94
CA LEU A 453 -7.48 -22.17 33.69
C LEU A 453 -7.29 -23.37 34.63
N PRO A 454 -7.98 -23.40 35.79
CA PRO A 454 -8.03 -24.59 36.63
C PRO A 454 -8.60 -25.78 35.87
N ASP A 455 -8.26 -26.99 36.33
CA ASP A 455 -8.70 -28.24 35.70
C ASP A 455 -10.14 -28.60 36.10
N TRP A 456 -11.06 -27.72 35.72
CA TRP A 456 -12.50 -27.96 35.96
C TRP A 456 -13.09 -29.02 35.06
N LYS A 457 -14.15 -29.67 35.61
CA LYS A 457 -14.93 -30.68 34.92
C LYS A 457 -16.39 -30.21 34.81
N GLU A 458 -17.09 -30.81 33.85
CA GLU A 458 -18.54 -30.62 33.74
C GLU A 458 -19.24 -31.13 35.01
N GLY A 459 -20.13 -30.31 35.55
CA GLY A 459 -20.82 -30.57 36.81
C GLY A 459 -20.20 -29.91 38.03
N ASP A 460 -18.92 -29.44 37.95
CA ASP A 460 -18.30 -28.73 39.08
C ASP A 460 -19.11 -27.50 39.46
N VAL A 461 -19.25 -27.30 40.77
CA VAL A 461 -19.95 -26.15 41.37
C VAL A 461 -18.92 -25.28 42.11
N LEU A 462 -18.83 -24.03 41.71
CA LEU A 462 -17.81 -23.07 42.15
C LEU A 462 -18.45 -21.90 42.89
N SER A 463 -17.78 -21.33 43.86
CA SER A 463 -18.27 -20.15 44.62
C SER A 463 -18.24 -18.88 43.77
N LEU A 464 -19.38 -18.20 43.68
CA LEU A 464 -19.51 -16.88 43.09
C LEU A 464 -19.02 -15.82 44.09
N SER A 465 -17.84 -15.25 43.80
CA SER A 465 -17.26 -14.21 44.68
C SER A 465 -17.85 -12.83 44.41
N ALA A 466 -18.11 -12.49 43.15
CA ALA A 466 -18.70 -11.21 42.76
C ALA A 466 -19.38 -11.28 41.41
N CYS A 467 -20.39 -10.44 41.21
CA CYS A 467 -20.96 -10.13 39.92
C CYS A 467 -20.72 -8.63 39.62
N SER A 468 -20.45 -8.32 38.37
CA SER A 468 -20.25 -6.93 37.93
C SER A 468 -20.83 -6.69 36.54
N ILE A 469 -21.20 -5.43 36.29
CA ILE A 469 -21.64 -4.98 34.96
C ILE A 469 -20.53 -4.12 34.38
N THR A 470 -20.30 -4.26 33.07
CA THR A 470 -19.51 -3.29 32.31
C THR A 470 -20.37 -2.68 31.21
N GLU A 471 -20.35 -1.35 31.14
CA GLU A 471 -20.89 -0.59 30.02
C GLU A 471 -19.80 -0.43 28.97
N GLY A 472 -20.12 -0.77 27.72
CA GLY A 472 -19.26 -0.61 26.55
C GLY A 472 -19.97 0.22 25.48
N LYS A 473 -19.19 0.85 24.61
CA LYS A 473 -19.70 1.49 23.40
C LYS A 473 -19.02 0.87 22.20
N THR A 474 -19.80 0.61 21.15
CA THR A 474 -19.24 0.18 19.86
C THR A 474 -18.30 1.27 19.36
N LYS A 475 -17.20 0.87 18.70
CA LYS A 475 -16.19 1.78 18.17
C LYS A 475 -16.22 1.75 16.65
N PRO A 476 -16.00 2.91 15.99
CA PRO A 476 -15.87 2.93 14.55
C PRO A 476 -14.63 2.17 14.10
N LYS A 477 -14.64 1.68 12.86
CA LYS A 477 -13.42 1.16 12.26
C LYS A 477 -12.35 2.27 12.26
N PRO A 478 -11.10 1.97 12.63
CA PRO A 478 -10.04 2.96 12.63
C PRO A 478 -9.74 3.47 11.23
N LEU A 479 -9.22 4.69 11.12
CA LEU A 479 -8.70 5.22 9.87
C LEU A 479 -7.57 4.33 9.34
N HIS A 480 -7.38 4.32 8.02
CA HIS A 480 -6.31 3.55 7.43
C HIS A 480 -4.93 4.01 7.92
N THR A 481 -4.08 3.05 8.25
CA THR A 481 -2.62 3.19 8.25
C THR A 481 -2.09 2.75 6.90
N GLU A 482 -0.81 2.94 6.60
CA GLU A 482 -0.24 2.39 5.37
C GLU A 482 -0.36 0.87 5.31
N ALA A 483 -0.14 0.19 6.45
CA ALA A 483 -0.30 -1.26 6.54
C ALA A 483 -1.72 -1.73 6.17
N THR A 484 -2.75 -1.08 6.71
CA THR A 484 -4.14 -1.45 6.41
C THR A 484 -4.59 -1.01 5.03
N LEU A 485 -4.04 0.08 4.49
CA LEU A 485 -4.30 0.48 3.11
C LEU A 485 -3.64 -0.48 2.11
N LEU A 486 -2.39 -0.89 2.35
CA LEU A 486 -1.72 -1.91 1.55
C LEU A 486 -2.49 -3.24 1.56
N ALA A 487 -3.02 -3.65 2.72
CA ALA A 487 -3.86 -4.84 2.82
C ALA A 487 -5.17 -4.70 2.00
N ALA A 488 -5.80 -3.51 2.04
CA ALA A 488 -6.98 -3.22 1.24
C ALA A 488 -6.70 -3.15 -0.26
N MET A 489 -5.52 -2.65 -0.66
CA MET A 489 -5.08 -2.66 -2.06
C MET A 489 -4.75 -4.07 -2.56
N GLU A 490 -4.21 -4.93 -1.70
CA GLU A 490 -3.87 -6.32 -2.03
C GLU A 490 -5.14 -7.19 -2.17
N ASN A 491 -6.11 -7.02 -1.27
CA ASN A 491 -7.34 -7.80 -1.23
C ASN A 491 -8.58 -6.90 -1.13
N PRO A 492 -8.91 -6.15 -2.17
CA PRO A 492 -9.97 -5.14 -2.10
C PRO A 492 -11.38 -5.73 -1.96
N CYS A 493 -11.54 -7.04 -2.23
CA CYS A 493 -12.82 -7.75 -2.12
C CYS A 493 -13.03 -8.47 -0.78
N GLN A 494 -12.01 -8.58 0.06
CA GLN A 494 -12.19 -9.13 1.39
C GLN A 494 -12.89 -8.08 2.26
N ARG A 495 -14.12 -8.40 2.72
CA ARG A 495 -14.60 -7.78 3.96
C ARG A 495 -13.50 -7.99 5.00
N GLU A 496 -12.93 -6.88 5.51
CA GLU A 496 -12.13 -6.99 6.71
C GLU A 496 -12.99 -7.75 7.74
N GLN A 497 -12.66 -9.02 7.92
CA GLN A 497 -13.11 -9.74 9.10
C GLN A 497 -12.43 -9.02 10.27
N THR A 498 -13.07 -7.94 10.73
CA THR A 498 -12.81 -7.48 12.08
C THR A 498 -12.93 -8.74 12.94
N ARG A 499 -11.89 -9.05 13.68
CA ARG A 499 -11.99 -9.86 14.88
C ARG A 499 -12.95 -9.14 15.81
N THR A 500 -14.24 -9.19 15.50
CA THR A 500 -15.29 -8.98 16.45
C THR A 500 -15.29 -10.21 17.30
N CYS A 501 -15.02 -10.04 18.58
CA CYS A 501 -15.36 -11.01 19.59
C CYS A 501 -16.70 -11.62 19.22
N SER A 502 -16.67 -12.95 19.06
CA SER A 502 -17.75 -13.89 18.91
C SER A 502 -19.18 -13.35 19.05
N GLY A 503 -19.99 -13.59 18.03
CA GLY A 503 -21.41 -13.84 18.17
C GLY A 503 -22.33 -12.63 18.15
N MET A 504 -22.51 -11.99 16.98
CA MET A 504 -23.80 -11.38 16.64
C MET A 504 -24.11 -11.62 15.15
N PRO A 505 -25.34 -12.06 14.83
CA PRO A 505 -25.79 -12.07 13.44
C PRO A 505 -25.86 -10.64 12.92
N SER A 506 -25.42 -10.43 11.69
CA SER A 506 -25.51 -9.14 11.01
C SER A 506 -26.97 -8.71 10.94
N ALA A 507 -27.32 -7.62 11.61
CA ALA A 507 -28.63 -6.99 11.43
C ALA A 507 -28.75 -6.56 9.97
N ALA A 508 -29.66 -7.19 9.25
CA ALA A 508 -30.14 -6.76 7.95
C ALA A 508 -30.75 -5.36 8.11
N GLY A 509 -30.30 -4.41 7.27
CA GLY A 509 -31.01 -3.17 7.09
C GLY A 509 -30.22 -1.90 7.33
N PHE A 510 -29.21 -1.61 6.48
CA PHE A 510 -28.85 -0.23 6.21
C PHE A 510 -28.36 -0.11 4.75
N ARG A 511 -29.25 0.33 3.87
CA ARG A 511 -28.90 0.81 2.54
C ARG A 511 -28.27 2.21 2.70
N GLY A 512 -26.97 2.26 2.88
CA GLY A 512 -26.20 3.49 2.95
C GLY A 512 -24.96 3.38 2.07
N THR A 513 -24.97 4.08 0.94
CA THR A 513 -23.87 4.44 0.03
C THR A 513 -22.76 3.39 -0.14
N GLN A 514 -23.04 2.49 -1.06
CA GLN A 514 -22.15 1.46 -1.57
C GLN A 514 -21.11 2.05 -2.51
N THR A 515 -19.85 2.21 -2.08
CA THR A 515 -18.75 2.47 -3.03
C THR A 515 -17.41 1.88 -2.63
N ALA A 516 -17.33 1.16 -1.50
CA ALA A 516 -16.19 0.31 -1.20
C ALA A 516 -16.74 -0.94 -0.49
N GLY A 517 -17.15 -1.97 -1.26
CA GLY A 517 -17.63 -3.22 -0.69
C GLY A 517 -18.94 -3.76 -1.28
N LYS A 518 -19.27 -3.44 -2.54
CA LYS A 518 -20.18 -4.28 -3.29
C LYS A 518 -19.58 -5.69 -3.36
N GLU A 519 -20.36 -6.69 -3.00
CA GLU A 519 -20.03 -8.06 -3.35
C GLU A 519 -19.94 -8.13 -4.86
N ILE A 520 -18.78 -8.52 -5.37
CA ILE A 520 -18.61 -8.80 -6.78
C ILE A 520 -19.34 -10.11 -7.02
N GLU A 521 -20.44 -10.05 -7.76
CA GLU A 521 -21.30 -11.19 -8.04
C GLU A 521 -20.66 -12.16 -9.05
N ASP A 522 -19.67 -11.68 -9.84
CA ASP A 522 -18.93 -12.48 -10.83
C ASP A 522 -17.71 -13.13 -10.16
N ASP A 523 -17.72 -14.45 -10.06
CA ASP A 523 -16.63 -15.23 -9.47
C ASP A 523 -15.32 -15.11 -10.27
N THR A 524 -15.38 -14.95 -11.59
CA THR A 524 -14.21 -14.75 -12.47
C THR A 524 -13.54 -13.41 -12.17
N LEU A 525 -14.34 -12.37 -12.05
CA LEU A 525 -13.89 -11.03 -11.70
C LEU A 525 -13.34 -10.98 -10.28
N ARG A 526 -14.01 -11.67 -9.34
CA ARG A 526 -13.54 -11.80 -7.96
C ARG A 526 -12.19 -12.48 -7.89
N GLN A 527 -11.98 -13.53 -8.68
CA GLN A 527 -10.70 -14.24 -8.73
C GLN A 527 -9.60 -13.36 -9.35
N ALA A 528 -9.87 -12.69 -10.47
CA ALA A 528 -8.93 -11.79 -11.11
C ALA A 528 -8.46 -10.65 -10.17
N ILE A 529 -9.39 -10.08 -9.40
CA ILE A 529 -9.06 -9.04 -8.41
C ILE A 529 -8.29 -9.62 -7.21
N LYS A 530 -8.63 -10.84 -6.78
CA LYS A 530 -7.92 -11.53 -5.70
C LYS A 530 -6.47 -11.85 -6.10
N ASP A 531 -6.24 -12.20 -7.35
CA ASP A 531 -4.93 -12.56 -7.85
C ASP A 531 -4.02 -11.33 -8.08
N CYS A 532 -4.61 -10.20 -8.52
CA CYS A 532 -3.84 -9.00 -8.88
C CYS A 532 -3.87 -7.89 -7.83
N GLY A 533 -4.99 -7.73 -7.09
CA GLY A 533 -5.22 -6.57 -6.23
C GLY A 533 -5.28 -5.25 -7.02
N ILE A 534 -5.11 -4.12 -6.32
CA ILE A 534 -4.95 -2.80 -6.92
C ILE A 534 -3.48 -2.41 -6.88
N GLY A 535 -2.88 -2.21 -8.04
CA GLY A 535 -1.46 -1.98 -8.19
C GLY A 535 -0.62 -3.22 -7.86
N THR A 536 0.60 -3.26 -8.39
CA THR A 536 1.56 -4.31 -8.07
C THR A 536 2.28 -4.01 -6.76
N PRO A 537 2.87 -4.99 -6.07
CA PRO A 537 3.69 -4.75 -4.88
C PRO A 537 4.75 -3.67 -5.11
N ALA A 538 5.38 -3.64 -6.28
CA ALA A 538 6.39 -2.66 -6.64
C ALA A 538 5.84 -1.22 -6.76
N THR A 539 4.56 -1.02 -7.08
CA THR A 539 3.98 0.29 -7.37
C THR A 539 3.11 0.85 -6.24
N ARG A 540 2.59 0.03 -5.34
CA ARG A 540 1.68 0.48 -4.25
C ARG A 540 2.27 1.59 -3.39
N ALA A 541 3.54 1.46 -2.98
CA ALA A 541 4.23 2.49 -2.20
C ALA A 541 4.29 3.83 -2.97
N ALA A 542 4.69 3.80 -4.23
CA ALA A 542 4.77 5.00 -5.07
C ALA A 542 3.41 5.67 -5.29
N ILE A 543 2.32 4.89 -5.35
CA ILE A 543 0.95 5.41 -5.44
C ILE A 543 0.55 6.13 -4.15
N ILE A 544 0.82 5.56 -2.98
CA ILE A 544 0.58 6.21 -1.69
C ILE A 544 1.35 7.54 -1.62
N GLU A 545 2.64 7.53 -1.96
CA GLU A 545 3.45 8.75 -1.99
C GLU A 545 2.95 9.78 -3.01
N THR A 546 2.46 9.34 -4.16
CA THR A 546 1.87 10.24 -5.16
C THR A 546 0.64 10.94 -4.63
N LEU A 547 -0.25 10.24 -3.91
CA LEU A 547 -1.42 10.82 -3.28
C LEU A 547 -1.06 11.84 -2.20
N LEU A 548 0.01 11.58 -1.43
CA LEU A 548 0.54 12.49 -0.43
C LEU A 548 1.19 13.73 -1.07
N LYS A 549 2.08 13.54 -2.07
CA LYS A 549 2.74 14.64 -2.81
C LYS A 549 1.77 15.56 -3.53
N ARG A 550 0.63 15.01 -3.98
CA ARG A 550 -0.45 15.77 -4.64
C ARG A 550 -1.45 16.36 -3.64
N GLU A 551 -1.18 16.21 -2.36
CA GLU A 551 -1.99 16.76 -1.27
C GLU A 551 -3.44 16.25 -1.25
N TYR A 552 -3.69 15.02 -1.71
CA TYR A 552 -5.01 14.39 -1.57
C TYR A 552 -5.24 13.79 -0.20
N MET A 553 -4.18 13.41 0.48
CA MET A 553 -4.18 12.94 1.85
C MET A 553 -2.90 13.35 2.57
N VAL A 554 -2.90 13.24 3.89
CA VAL A 554 -1.76 13.54 4.77
C VAL A 554 -1.57 12.43 5.79
N ARG A 555 -0.34 12.28 6.28
CA ARG A 555 -0.03 11.42 7.42
C ARG A 555 -0.27 12.18 8.72
N VAL A 556 -1.15 11.67 9.57
CA VAL A 556 -1.35 12.19 10.94
C VAL A 556 -0.96 11.06 11.89
N LYS A 557 0.23 11.16 12.47
CA LYS A 557 0.88 10.05 13.20
C LYS A 557 1.02 8.82 12.28
N LYS A 558 0.39 7.71 12.62
CA LYS A 558 0.39 6.47 11.82
C LYS A 558 -0.80 6.38 10.85
N THR A 559 -1.75 7.33 10.87
CA THR A 559 -2.98 7.25 10.08
C THR A 559 -2.92 8.13 8.84
N LEU A 560 -3.62 7.70 7.79
CA LEU A 560 -3.82 8.42 6.54
C LEU A 560 -5.17 9.15 6.61
N VAL A 561 -5.14 10.48 6.46
CA VAL A 561 -6.32 11.34 6.55
C VAL A 561 -6.48 12.05 5.22
N PRO A 562 -7.66 12.00 4.56
CA PRO A 562 -7.88 12.75 3.33
C PRO A 562 -7.94 14.24 3.63
N THR A 563 -7.38 15.05 2.73
CA THR A 563 -7.49 16.51 2.75
C THR A 563 -8.82 16.95 2.13
N GLU A 564 -9.13 18.25 2.24
CA GLU A 564 -10.30 18.83 1.54
C GLU A 564 -10.21 18.62 0.02
N LYS A 565 -9.00 18.75 -0.56
CA LYS A 565 -8.75 18.46 -1.98
C LYS A 565 -9.06 17.00 -2.32
N GLY A 566 -8.63 16.06 -1.47
CA GLY A 566 -8.92 14.64 -1.63
C GLY A 566 -10.42 14.32 -1.51
N LEU A 567 -11.08 14.89 -0.51
CA LEU A 567 -12.53 14.74 -0.33
C LEU A 567 -13.34 15.38 -1.45
N ALA A 568 -12.88 16.52 -1.99
CA ALA A 568 -13.49 17.15 -3.16
C ALA A 568 -13.39 16.24 -4.38
N LEU A 569 -12.20 15.73 -4.68
CA LEU A 569 -12.01 14.77 -5.77
C LEU A 569 -12.89 13.53 -5.59
N TYR A 570 -12.84 12.91 -4.41
CA TYR A 570 -13.64 11.71 -4.10
C TYR A 570 -15.14 11.94 -4.34
N SER A 571 -15.67 13.07 -3.94
CA SER A 571 -17.10 13.35 -4.11
C SER A 571 -17.55 13.48 -5.57
N ILE A 572 -16.62 13.79 -6.48
CA ILE A 572 -16.88 13.84 -7.91
C ILE A 572 -16.81 12.44 -8.51
N VAL A 573 -15.77 11.68 -8.15
CA VAL A 573 -15.47 10.40 -8.82
C VAL A 573 -16.09 9.18 -8.13
N LYS A 574 -16.63 9.30 -6.91
CA LYS A 574 -17.07 8.16 -6.08
C LYS A 574 -18.11 7.24 -6.74
N ASP A 575 -18.93 7.80 -7.63
CA ASP A 575 -19.97 7.08 -8.35
C ASP A 575 -19.56 6.74 -9.80
N MET A 576 -18.32 7.04 -10.20
CA MET A 576 -17.74 6.73 -11.51
C MET A 576 -16.93 5.44 -11.46
N ASP A 577 -16.89 4.71 -12.56
CA ASP A 577 -16.13 3.46 -12.69
C ASP A 577 -14.64 3.61 -12.32
N ILE A 578 -14.03 4.77 -12.59
CA ILE A 578 -12.62 5.07 -12.30
C ILE A 578 -12.29 5.00 -10.80
N ALA A 579 -13.27 5.17 -9.92
CA ALA A 579 -13.10 5.03 -8.47
C ALA A 579 -13.38 3.60 -7.98
N ASN A 580 -13.94 2.76 -8.86
CA ASN A 580 -14.32 1.40 -8.52
C ASN A 580 -13.18 0.42 -8.77
N VAL A 581 -12.98 -0.47 -7.82
CA VAL A 581 -12.02 -1.58 -7.87
C VAL A 581 -12.35 -2.55 -9.00
N GLU A 582 -13.64 -2.78 -9.26
CA GLU A 582 -14.13 -3.71 -10.28
C GLU A 582 -13.60 -3.37 -11.68
N MET A 583 -13.48 -2.09 -12.02
CA MET A 583 -12.93 -1.69 -13.31
C MET A 583 -11.50 -2.22 -13.49
N THR A 584 -10.67 -2.09 -12.45
CA THR A 584 -9.31 -2.62 -12.49
C THR A 584 -9.29 -4.13 -12.66
N GLY A 585 -10.17 -4.83 -11.95
CA GLY A 585 -10.28 -6.29 -12.07
C GLY A 585 -10.74 -6.74 -13.46
N ARG A 586 -11.73 -6.06 -14.06
CA ARG A 586 -12.17 -6.34 -15.44
C ARG A 586 -11.03 -6.17 -16.44
N TRP A 587 -10.27 -5.09 -16.32
CA TRP A 587 -9.13 -4.88 -17.22
C TRP A 587 -8.07 -5.98 -17.07
N GLU A 588 -7.72 -6.36 -15.85
CA GLU A 588 -6.73 -7.43 -15.64
C GLU A 588 -7.25 -8.79 -16.16
N ALA A 589 -8.56 -9.08 -16.02
CA ALA A 589 -9.16 -10.27 -16.60
C ALA A 589 -9.09 -10.26 -18.13
N GLU A 590 -9.42 -9.12 -18.77
CA GLU A 590 -9.34 -8.98 -20.23
C GLU A 590 -7.88 -9.06 -20.74
N LEU A 591 -6.95 -8.43 -20.03
CA LEU A 591 -5.52 -8.53 -20.35
C LEU A 591 -5.00 -9.98 -20.22
N ALA A 592 -5.47 -10.74 -19.24
CA ALA A 592 -5.15 -12.16 -19.12
C ALA A 592 -5.73 -12.99 -20.28
N ARG A 593 -6.89 -12.62 -20.82
CA ARG A 593 -7.47 -13.24 -22.03
C ARG A 593 -6.64 -12.95 -23.28
N ILE A 594 -6.12 -11.70 -23.40
CA ILE A 594 -5.20 -11.35 -24.51
C ILE A 594 -3.93 -12.21 -24.41
N GLU A 595 -3.37 -12.35 -23.24
CA GLU A 595 -2.17 -13.15 -23.00
C GLU A 595 -2.35 -14.62 -23.39
N ARG A 596 -3.55 -15.19 -23.15
CA ARG A 596 -3.89 -16.55 -23.57
C ARG A 596 -4.31 -16.66 -25.04
N GLY A 597 -4.38 -15.56 -25.79
CA GLY A 597 -4.84 -15.53 -27.19
C GLY A 597 -6.35 -15.68 -27.35
N GLU A 598 -7.13 -15.51 -26.28
CA GLU A 598 -8.60 -15.63 -26.26
C GLU A 598 -9.32 -14.34 -26.66
N LYS A 599 -8.61 -13.21 -26.69
CA LYS A 599 -9.14 -11.89 -27.08
C LYS A 599 -8.11 -11.12 -27.88
N ALA A 600 -8.53 -10.43 -28.93
CA ALA A 600 -7.65 -9.55 -29.67
C ALA A 600 -7.35 -8.26 -28.88
N ALA A 601 -6.08 -7.82 -28.89
CA ALA A 601 -5.68 -6.57 -28.23
C ALA A 601 -6.37 -5.34 -28.85
N ALA A 602 -6.74 -5.40 -30.15
CA ALA A 602 -7.47 -4.35 -30.84
C ALA A 602 -8.89 -4.14 -30.26
N ASP A 603 -9.60 -5.21 -29.90
CA ASP A 603 -10.93 -5.12 -29.31
C ASP A 603 -10.87 -4.45 -27.95
N PHE A 604 -9.91 -4.84 -27.10
CA PHE A 604 -9.68 -4.19 -25.81
C PHE A 604 -9.35 -2.70 -25.99
N LYS A 605 -8.51 -2.34 -26.97
CA LYS A 605 -8.19 -0.94 -27.27
C LYS A 605 -9.43 -0.15 -27.66
N ALA A 606 -10.32 -0.65 -28.50
CA ALA A 606 -11.56 0.00 -28.89
C ALA A 606 -12.49 0.22 -27.69
N GLU A 607 -12.60 -0.75 -26.78
CA GLU A 607 -13.36 -0.61 -25.54
C GLU A 607 -12.77 0.50 -24.65
N ILE A 608 -11.45 0.57 -24.50
CA ILE A 608 -10.74 1.59 -23.72
C ILE A 608 -10.90 2.98 -24.36
N GLU A 609 -10.84 3.11 -25.67
CA GLU A 609 -11.08 4.39 -26.35
C GLU A 609 -12.51 4.89 -26.10
N THR A 610 -13.50 4.00 -26.19
CA THR A 610 -14.91 4.30 -25.89
C THR A 610 -15.06 4.75 -24.44
N TYR A 611 -14.44 4.01 -23.50
CA TYR A 611 -14.43 4.39 -22.09
C TYR A 611 -13.75 5.75 -21.87
N THR A 612 -12.63 6.00 -22.54
CA THR A 612 -11.87 7.26 -22.44
C THR A 612 -12.72 8.45 -22.89
N ARG A 613 -13.48 8.32 -24.01
CA ARG A 613 -14.40 9.37 -24.47
C ARG A 613 -15.48 9.67 -23.43
N ARG A 614 -16.11 8.62 -22.88
CA ARG A 614 -17.15 8.75 -21.86
C ARG A 614 -16.63 9.42 -20.59
N ILE A 615 -15.56 8.88 -19.99
CA ILE A 615 -15.05 9.41 -18.71
C ILE A 615 -14.50 10.83 -18.86
N THR A 616 -13.95 11.20 -20.01
CA THR A 616 -13.50 12.56 -20.30
C THR A 616 -14.66 13.54 -20.31
N ALA A 617 -15.76 13.19 -20.97
CA ALA A 617 -16.95 14.00 -21.00
C ALA A 617 -17.59 14.16 -19.60
N ASP A 618 -17.71 13.06 -18.83
CA ASP A 618 -18.24 13.06 -17.47
C ASP A 618 -17.41 13.96 -16.53
N LEU A 619 -16.08 13.86 -16.63
CA LEU A 619 -15.18 14.67 -15.82
C LEU A 619 -15.21 16.15 -16.21
N LEU A 620 -15.32 16.50 -17.49
CA LEU A 620 -15.52 17.89 -17.93
C LEU A 620 -16.85 18.45 -17.43
N ALA A 621 -17.92 17.65 -17.42
CA ALA A 621 -19.23 18.05 -16.92
C ALA A 621 -19.24 18.33 -15.40
N SER A 622 -18.25 17.83 -14.65
CA SER A 622 -18.10 18.05 -13.20
C SER A 622 -17.75 19.49 -12.82
N GLU A 623 -17.50 20.38 -13.78
CA GLU A 623 -17.23 21.82 -13.56
C GLU A 623 -18.26 22.47 -12.63
N LYS A 624 -19.55 22.14 -12.79
CA LYS A 624 -20.62 22.64 -11.94
C LYS A 624 -20.46 22.23 -10.47
N LEU A 625 -19.94 21.05 -10.19
CA LEU A 625 -19.71 20.56 -8.84
C LEU A 625 -18.52 21.26 -8.16
N PHE A 626 -17.49 21.63 -8.92
CA PHE A 626 -16.41 22.46 -8.41
C PHE A 626 -16.88 23.88 -8.10
N ARG A 627 -17.66 24.51 -9.00
CA ARG A 627 -18.19 25.84 -8.79
C ARG A 627 -19.18 25.94 -7.61
N ALA A 628 -20.01 24.92 -7.39
CA ALA A 628 -20.93 24.86 -6.26
C ALA A 628 -20.23 24.76 -4.89
N ARG A 629 -18.94 24.38 -4.88
CA ARG A 629 -18.09 24.25 -3.67
C ARG A 629 -17.13 25.40 -3.46
N GLU A 630 -17.05 26.35 -4.40
CA GLU A 630 -16.29 27.56 -4.15
C GLU A 630 -16.98 28.32 -3.00
N THR A 631 -16.36 28.24 -1.81
CA THR A 631 -16.67 29.18 -0.75
C THR A 631 -16.37 30.58 -1.29
N THR A 632 -17.42 31.32 -1.58
CA THR A 632 -17.30 32.71 -1.99
C THR A 632 -17.02 33.54 -0.75
N PHE A 633 -15.81 34.04 -0.62
CA PHE A 633 -15.45 35.00 0.42
C PHE A 633 -15.82 36.42 -0.06
N ALA A 634 -16.53 37.17 0.75
CA ALA A 634 -16.77 38.58 0.45
C ALA A 634 -15.41 39.30 0.38
N CYS A 635 -15.26 40.19 -0.55
CA CYS A 635 -14.04 40.98 -0.65
C CYS A 635 -13.86 41.87 0.59
N PRO A 636 -12.76 41.73 1.35
CA PRO A 636 -12.57 42.53 2.57
C PRO A 636 -12.46 44.04 2.30
N LYS A 637 -12.08 44.42 1.07
CA LYS A 637 -11.93 45.82 0.68
C LYS A 637 -13.26 46.47 0.27
N CYS A 638 -14.06 45.85 -0.58
CA CYS A 638 -15.28 46.52 -1.11
C CYS A 638 -16.58 45.96 -0.53
N GLY A 639 -16.56 44.79 0.14
CA GLY A 639 -17.75 44.15 0.69
C GLY A 639 -18.81 43.70 -0.32
N LYS A 640 -18.67 44.08 -1.59
CA LYS A 640 -19.67 43.85 -2.66
C LYS A 640 -19.30 42.74 -3.62
N GLY A 641 -18.00 42.54 -3.89
CA GLY A 641 -17.51 41.49 -4.76
C GLY A 641 -17.09 40.25 -3.98
N SER A 642 -16.92 39.13 -4.69
CA SER A 642 -16.43 37.86 -4.15
C SER A 642 -14.96 37.66 -4.53
N MET A 643 -14.17 37.09 -3.61
CA MET A 643 -12.77 36.75 -3.86
C MET A 643 -12.67 35.46 -4.64
N ARG A 644 -12.15 35.49 -5.86
CA ARG A 644 -11.96 34.35 -6.75
C ARG A 644 -10.52 33.84 -6.68
N PHE A 645 -10.39 32.54 -6.47
CA PHE A 645 -9.11 31.86 -6.30
C PHE A 645 -8.56 31.39 -7.66
N TYR A 646 -7.44 31.98 -8.10
CA TYR A 646 -6.68 31.57 -9.29
C TYR A 646 -5.34 30.96 -8.92
N ALA A 647 -4.66 30.34 -9.87
CA ALA A 647 -3.39 29.64 -9.63
C ALA A 647 -2.28 30.51 -9.01
N LYS A 648 -2.21 31.80 -9.37
CA LYS A 648 -1.17 32.74 -8.91
C LYS A 648 -1.67 33.87 -8.02
N VAL A 649 -2.97 34.12 -8.00
CA VAL A 649 -3.58 35.26 -7.33
C VAL A 649 -5.01 34.92 -6.91
N VAL A 650 -5.45 35.46 -5.77
CA VAL A 650 -6.86 35.52 -5.39
C VAL A 650 -7.32 36.96 -5.62
N LYS A 651 -8.38 37.15 -6.42
CA LYS A 651 -8.79 38.47 -6.90
C LYS A 651 -10.30 38.69 -6.70
N CYS A 652 -10.66 39.92 -6.33
CA CYS A 652 -12.06 40.34 -6.29
C CYS A 652 -12.65 40.32 -7.71
N ASP A 653 -13.85 39.76 -7.86
CA ASP A 653 -14.57 39.71 -9.12
C ASP A 653 -15.29 41.04 -9.46
N ASN A 654 -15.39 41.99 -8.53
CA ASN A 654 -15.87 43.33 -8.79
C ASN A 654 -14.81 44.13 -9.54
N GLU A 655 -15.08 44.48 -10.79
CA GLU A 655 -14.13 45.15 -11.69
C GLU A 655 -13.66 46.52 -11.15
N THR A 656 -14.53 47.22 -10.40
CA THR A 656 -14.14 48.52 -9.79
C THR A 656 -13.24 48.38 -8.59
N CYS A 657 -13.19 47.23 -7.94
CA CYS A 657 -12.34 46.94 -6.78
C CYS A 657 -11.05 46.21 -7.18
N ALA A 658 -11.21 45.11 -7.89
CA ALA A 658 -10.15 44.24 -8.41
C ALA A 658 -9.01 43.93 -7.43
N LEU A 659 -9.25 43.91 -6.09
CA LEU A 659 -8.25 43.64 -5.04
C LEU A 659 -7.53 42.34 -5.34
N PRO A 660 -6.17 42.35 -5.58
CA PRO A 660 -5.39 41.15 -5.76
C PRO A 660 -4.71 40.71 -4.45
N VAL A 661 -4.74 39.43 -4.16
CA VAL A 661 -3.94 38.77 -3.12
C VAL A 661 -3.06 37.73 -3.80
N PHE A 662 -1.78 38.07 -3.96
CA PHE A 662 -0.83 37.16 -4.62
C PHE A 662 -0.50 35.97 -3.72
N ARG A 663 -0.47 34.76 -4.32
CA ARG A 663 -0.14 33.54 -3.61
C ARG A 663 1.34 33.46 -3.25
N GLN A 664 2.22 34.08 -4.01
CA GLN A 664 3.66 34.09 -3.72
C GLN A 664 4.03 35.36 -2.97
N VAL A 665 4.43 35.21 -1.70
CA VAL A 665 4.81 36.31 -0.83
C VAL A 665 6.20 36.00 -0.26
N ALA A 666 7.18 36.87 -0.54
CA ALA A 666 8.55 36.72 -0.05
C ALA A 666 9.16 35.32 -0.24
N GLY A 667 8.99 34.74 -1.41
CA GLY A 667 9.50 33.41 -1.78
C GLY A 667 8.67 32.22 -1.27
N LYS A 668 7.65 32.45 -0.44
CA LYS A 668 6.73 31.43 0.04
C LYS A 668 5.45 31.42 -0.79
N LEU A 669 4.98 30.22 -1.18
CA LEU A 669 3.66 30.01 -1.81
C LEU A 669 2.64 29.80 -0.70
N LEU A 670 1.60 30.65 -0.66
CA LEU A 670 0.51 30.55 0.31
C LEU A 670 -0.52 29.51 -0.15
N SER A 671 -0.94 28.66 0.78
CA SER A 671 -2.04 27.71 0.60
C SER A 671 -3.40 28.39 0.57
N ASP A 672 -4.43 27.71 0.06
CA ASP A 672 -5.82 28.23 0.09
C ASP A 672 -6.27 28.51 1.51
N LYS A 673 -5.88 27.70 2.50
CA LYS A 673 -6.19 27.91 3.90
C LYS A 673 -5.58 29.19 4.45
N GLU A 674 -4.28 29.41 4.24
CA GLU A 674 -3.57 30.61 4.71
C GLU A 674 -4.17 31.89 4.11
N ILE A 675 -4.62 31.84 2.85
CA ILE A 675 -5.32 32.97 2.22
C ILE A 675 -6.75 33.11 2.76
N THR A 676 -7.46 31.99 3.01
CA THR A 676 -8.78 32.03 3.64
C THR A 676 -8.70 32.68 5.02
N ASP A 677 -7.77 32.27 5.87
CA ASP A 677 -7.53 32.85 7.20
C ASP A 677 -7.30 34.38 7.07
N LEU A 678 -6.49 34.78 6.08
CA LEU A 678 -6.22 36.19 5.81
C LEU A 678 -7.51 36.97 5.39
N LEU A 679 -8.37 36.35 4.58
CA LEU A 679 -9.60 36.97 4.08
C LEU A 679 -10.70 37.03 5.14
N THR A 680 -10.81 36.03 6.03
CA THR A 680 -11.88 35.90 7.03
C THR A 680 -11.52 36.51 8.37
N GLU A 681 -10.29 36.32 8.82
CA GLU A 681 -9.80 36.76 10.13
C GLU A 681 -8.92 38.02 10.06
N GLY A 682 -8.62 38.50 8.82
CA GLY A 682 -7.76 39.65 8.58
C GLY A 682 -6.28 39.37 8.85
N ARG A 683 -5.92 38.17 9.33
CA ARG A 683 -4.55 37.76 9.64
C ARG A 683 -4.37 36.25 9.56
N THR A 684 -3.13 35.80 9.28
CA THR A 684 -2.78 34.40 9.36
C THR A 684 -2.18 34.03 10.71
N ALA A 685 -2.06 32.73 11.02
CA ALA A 685 -1.09 32.25 12.00
C ALA A 685 0.34 32.60 11.58
N VAL A 686 1.33 32.41 12.48
CA VAL A 686 2.74 32.58 12.13
C VAL A 686 3.13 31.53 11.08
N LEU A 687 3.56 31.99 9.92
CA LEU A 687 4.00 31.16 8.80
C LEU A 687 5.51 31.11 8.77
N HIS A 688 6.05 29.95 8.42
CA HIS A 688 7.50 29.70 8.39
C HIS A 688 8.06 29.72 6.97
N GLY A 689 9.33 30.14 6.82
CA GLY A 689 10.08 29.95 5.60
C GLY A 689 9.95 31.07 4.55
N PHE A 690 9.57 32.29 4.95
CA PHE A 690 9.73 33.46 4.08
C PHE A 690 11.20 33.77 3.83
N LYS A 691 11.51 34.38 2.70
CA LYS A 691 12.87 34.82 2.33
C LYS A 691 12.95 36.35 2.23
N SER A 692 13.87 36.95 3.00
CA SER A 692 14.15 38.37 2.88
C SER A 692 14.80 38.69 1.52
N LYS A 693 14.88 39.97 1.17
CA LYS A 693 15.61 40.44 -0.03
C LYS A 693 17.08 40.01 -0.07
N GLN A 694 17.66 39.70 1.10
CA GLN A 694 19.03 39.21 1.27
C GLN A 694 19.13 37.69 1.31
N GLY A 695 18.01 36.94 1.04
CA GLY A 695 17.96 35.47 1.03
C GLY A 695 17.86 34.81 2.42
N LYS A 696 17.84 35.57 3.52
CA LYS A 696 17.70 35.02 4.87
C LYS A 696 16.25 34.56 5.14
N SER A 697 16.09 33.36 5.69
CA SER A 697 14.76 32.87 6.11
C SER A 697 14.27 33.59 7.35
N PHE A 698 12.95 33.90 7.40
CA PHE A 698 12.28 34.45 8.57
C PHE A 698 10.83 33.92 8.68
N ASP A 699 10.26 34.05 9.86
CA ASP A 699 8.91 33.64 10.18
C ASP A 699 8.07 34.87 10.56
N ALA A 700 6.85 34.98 10.05
CA ALA A 700 5.94 36.06 10.35
C ALA A 700 4.48 35.64 10.12
N ALA A 701 3.52 36.29 10.79
CA ALA A 701 2.15 36.28 10.35
C ALA A 701 1.92 37.33 9.25
N LEU A 702 0.92 37.11 8.42
CA LEU A 702 0.48 38.08 7.41
C LEU A 702 -0.82 38.73 7.86
N ALA A 703 -0.97 40.01 7.58
CA ALA A 703 -2.22 40.73 7.71
C ALA A 703 -2.38 41.77 6.59
N PHE A 704 -3.55 42.34 6.43
CA PHE A 704 -3.76 43.50 5.59
C PHE A 704 -3.39 44.80 6.32
N ASP A 705 -2.81 45.75 5.58
CA ASP A 705 -2.70 47.14 6.01
C ASP A 705 -4.02 47.91 5.68
N GLU A 706 -4.03 49.19 5.96
CA GLU A 706 -5.17 50.09 5.72
C GLU A 706 -5.55 50.21 4.21
N GLU A 707 -4.64 49.90 3.31
CA GLU A 707 -4.83 49.86 1.88
C GLU A 707 -5.10 48.48 1.31
N PHE A 708 -5.30 47.47 2.18
CA PHE A 708 -5.47 46.06 1.85
C PHE A 708 -4.26 45.42 1.13
N ARG A 709 -3.04 45.90 1.39
CA ARG A 709 -1.80 45.25 0.99
C ARG A 709 -1.34 44.28 2.09
N ILE A 710 -0.65 43.22 1.71
CA ILE A 710 -0.11 42.24 2.66
C ILE A 710 1.08 42.86 3.42
N LYS A 711 1.01 42.89 4.76
CA LYS A 711 2.11 43.24 5.65
C LYS A 711 2.53 42.05 6.53
N PHE A 712 3.79 42.04 6.94
CA PHE A 712 4.33 41.04 7.88
C PHE A 712 4.13 41.53 9.32
N ILE A 713 3.64 40.62 10.17
CA ILE A 713 3.56 40.82 11.62
C ILE A 713 4.58 39.89 12.26
N PHE A 714 5.53 40.47 12.97
CA PHE A 714 6.55 39.74 13.70
C PHE A 714 6.12 39.59 15.16
N ASP A 715 6.43 38.42 15.76
CA ASP A 715 6.09 38.14 17.16
C ASP A 715 7.16 38.76 18.08
N ASP A 716 6.84 39.85 18.80
CA ASP A 716 7.75 40.59 19.67
C ASP A 716 8.21 39.81 20.90
N THR A 717 7.68 38.59 21.12
CA THR A 717 7.99 37.80 22.33
C THR A 717 9.41 37.21 22.35
N LYS A 718 10.10 37.16 21.20
CA LYS A 718 11.47 36.60 21.12
C LYS A 718 12.60 37.60 21.34
N ASN A 719 12.34 38.89 21.43
CA ASN A 719 13.38 39.91 21.62
C ASN A 719 13.65 40.30 23.09
N LYS A 720 12.87 39.79 24.05
CA LYS A 720 13.09 40.09 25.48
C LYS A 720 14.11 39.19 26.19
N SER A 721 14.65 38.17 25.52
CA SER A 721 15.59 37.23 26.16
C SER A 721 17.07 37.42 25.82
N LYS A 722 17.43 38.43 24.99
CA LYS A 722 18.84 38.75 24.66
C LYS A 722 19.43 40.02 25.34
N GLY A 723 18.68 40.65 26.25
CA GLY A 723 19.06 41.88 26.92
C GLY A 723 19.36 41.74 28.40
N ARG A 724 19.97 40.66 28.89
CA ARG A 724 20.51 40.58 30.28
C ARG A 724 21.61 39.55 30.40
N LYS A 725 22.79 39.85 29.89
CA LYS A 725 24.07 39.30 30.34
C LYS A 725 25.17 40.25 29.90
N ASN A 726 25.34 41.35 30.63
CA ASN A 726 26.61 42.04 30.85
C ASN A 726 26.43 42.98 32.07
N GLY A 727 27.02 42.60 33.18
CA GLY A 727 27.07 43.43 34.39
C GLY A 727 27.21 42.56 35.64
N LYS A 728 28.32 41.98 35.85
CA LYS A 728 29.26 41.89 36.96
C LYS A 728 29.99 40.55 36.95
#